data_aabedecd6d2a81285af411f03e44287b
#
_entry.id   aabedecd6d2a81285af411f03e44287b
#
_cell.length_a   1.000
_cell.length_b   1.000
_cell.length_c   1.000
_cell.angle_alpha   90.00
_cell.angle_beta   90.00
_cell.angle_gamma   90.00
#
_symmetry.space_group_name_H-M   'P 1'
#
loop_
_entity.id
_entity.type
_entity.pdbx_description
1 polymer ?
#
loop_
_entity_poly.entity_id
_entity_poly.type
_entity_poly.pdbx_seq_one_letter_code
_entity_poly.pdbx_strand_id
1 'polypeptide(L)'
;GRLSNRPLEDVWRDFYKKEIKDFPTLLQLYLLLMIGMEGRNNRELTEVQENIYMKMLGFDVMELLNKLKEANLKYVFSTIPYDPTTYHPAGRVIDIIGLLYRDYSEENKKYLFEFGKAVGLYVLKNIDPKYMVEETKNYRNETYYKIVLNAVAFVYTNMYYIIIKALENLEEFYDEKSFIEAFVIRYHLDEKLNEYINENLKEYKIDGHRRDLGLRNYAIAVNLKIAEKDLIYKDILELDNKSEDEKRVAFSSLDNYMSNYRNILAKKEDKSLAKFNPFMLNEALKIIYDEGRKIVDYLVQNELKRGDSPTKYSELLHGIKRIEGIDYLVQILQALGKETLDRAAYYWGGNDTKKSVLSHLLKVCYPTEKDNSKELAKKLKGTDITEQRLIEVAMYSSQWIEIIEGYLGWKGLVSGCYYFQAHMSDVDRNKEGLIAKYTPISIDDLMDGAFDIDWFKSAYKELGAKRFEMLYDSAKYISDGAKHTRARMFADAVLGNLKLKETEKKIEDKRNKDLVASYSLIPLLKDKQKDALHRYQFLQKFLKESKKFGAQRRASEAKAINISLENLSRNMGYSDVTRLIWNMETALINEMKEYFEPKKLDDVDVYIKIDDLGQSEIIYEKAGKELKSLPTKLKKDKYIEAIKEVHKNLKEQYRRSRKMLEEAMEDGTEFYGYEIENLMTNPVIAPILKSLVFKMGNDLGYYVDKKLKSVKKKSVAVKDDSLLKIAHCFDLFESGDWSAYQKDIFDKELKQPFKQVFRELYVKTVDEKGRDKSLRYAGHQVQPSKTVALLKTRRWIIDGQEGLEKVYYKENIIAKIFALADWFSPADI
;
A
#
# COMPACT_ATOMS: atom_id res chain seq x y z
N GLY A 1 -9.15 -9.40 30.19
CA GLY A 1 -9.03 -8.63 31.40
C GLY A 1 -7.58 -8.58 31.85
N ARG A 2 -6.98 -7.40 31.91
CA ARG A 2 -5.65 -7.23 32.47
C ARG A 2 -5.68 -7.55 33.96
N LEU A 3 -5.04 -8.66 34.33
CA LEU A 3 -4.73 -8.95 35.73
C LEU A 3 -3.58 -8.06 36.22
N SER A 4 -3.86 -6.80 36.47
CA SER A 4 -2.97 -5.95 37.26
C SER A 4 -3.30 -6.12 38.74
N ASN A 5 -2.96 -7.23 39.32
CA ASN A 5 -3.15 -7.44 40.76
C ASN A 5 -1.81 -7.39 41.48
N ARG A 6 -1.37 -6.16 41.78
CA ARG A 6 -0.27 -5.91 42.71
C ARG A 6 -0.29 -6.78 44.00
N PRO A 7 -1.46 -7.07 44.59
CA PRO A 7 -1.51 -7.96 45.78
C PRO A 7 -1.02 -9.39 45.50
N LEU A 8 -1.18 -9.88 44.29
CA LEU A 8 -0.78 -11.25 43.93
C LEU A 8 0.73 -11.38 43.76
N GLU A 9 1.35 -10.37 43.13
CA GLU A 9 2.81 -10.31 42.93
C GLU A 9 3.52 -10.17 44.27
N ASP A 10 2.96 -9.38 45.21
CA ASP A 10 3.52 -9.18 46.54
C ASP A 10 3.42 -10.45 47.38
N VAL A 11 2.28 -11.16 47.37
CA VAL A 11 2.09 -12.45 48.05
C VAL A 11 3.06 -13.50 47.52
N TRP A 12 3.30 -13.54 46.20
CA TRP A 12 4.26 -14.43 45.58
C TRP A 12 5.70 -14.10 45.95
N ARG A 13 6.04 -12.85 45.94
CA ARG A 13 7.37 -12.38 46.30
C ARG A 13 7.69 -12.70 47.74
N ASP A 14 6.70 -12.57 48.63
CA ASP A 14 6.85 -12.90 50.07
C ASP A 14 6.92 -14.41 50.28
N PHE A 15 6.09 -15.18 49.60
CA PHE A 15 6.15 -16.64 49.63
C PHE A 15 7.49 -17.15 49.10
N TYR A 16 7.95 -16.63 47.95
CA TYR A 16 9.22 -16.97 47.39
C TYR A 16 10.39 -16.67 48.32
N LYS A 17 10.37 -15.50 48.98
CA LYS A 17 11.42 -15.08 49.95
C LYS A 17 11.39 -15.90 51.21
N LYS A 18 10.27 -16.38 51.65
CA LYS A 18 10.12 -17.12 52.90
C LYS A 18 10.33 -18.62 52.76
N GLU A 19 9.72 -19.24 51.73
CA GLU A 19 9.61 -20.68 51.59
C GLU A 19 10.56 -21.29 50.55
N ILE A 20 10.95 -20.53 49.55
CA ILE A 20 11.83 -20.99 48.46
C ILE A 20 13.10 -20.14 48.40
N LYS A 21 13.86 -20.12 49.50
CA LYS A 21 15.12 -19.37 49.57
C LYS A 21 16.26 -20.02 48.78
N ASP A 22 16.08 -21.28 48.43
CA ASP A 22 17.14 -22.12 47.92
C ASP A 22 16.98 -22.41 46.43
N PHE A 23 17.95 -21.93 45.64
CA PHE A 23 18.00 -22.17 44.21
C PHE A 23 17.92 -23.65 43.81
N PRO A 24 18.63 -24.57 44.46
CA PRO A 24 18.51 -26.01 44.18
C PRO A 24 17.09 -26.56 44.37
N THR A 25 16.39 -26.11 45.42
CA THR A 25 15.02 -26.57 45.73
C THR A 25 14.04 -26.08 44.67
N LEU A 26 14.14 -24.83 44.21
CA LEU A 26 13.32 -24.33 43.14
C LEU A 26 13.62 -25.02 41.80
N LEU A 27 14.88 -25.29 41.53
CA LEU A 27 15.33 -26.03 40.34
C LEU A 27 14.75 -27.45 40.34
N GLN A 28 14.82 -28.14 41.44
CA GLN A 28 14.28 -29.47 41.61
C GLN A 28 12.75 -29.45 41.42
N LEU A 29 12.05 -28.54 42.04
CA LEU A 29 10.63 -28.34 41.85
C LEU A 29 10.25 -28.09 40.40
N TYR A 30 10.99 -27.18 39.76
CA TYR A 30 10.72 -26.85 38.37
C TYR A 30 10.93 -28.03 37.44
N LEU A 31 12.03 -28.78 37.62
CA LEU A 31 12.32 -29.96 36.84
C LEU A 31 11.23 -31.04 37.07
N LEU A 32 10.81 -31.22 38.28
CA LEU A 32 9.69 -32.11 38.59
C LEU A 32 8.44 -31.73 37.80
N LEU A 33 8.04 -30.47 37.88
CA LEU A 33 6.87 -29.95 37.26
C LEU A 33 6.92 -30.00 35.72
N MET A 34 8.10 -29.77 35.14
CA MET A 34 8.30 -29.79 33.69
C MET A 34 8.42 -31.21 33.13
N ILE A 35 9.02 -32.14 33.89
CA ILE A 35 9.21 -33.53 33.43
C ILE A 35 7.94 -34.33 33.62
N GLY A 36 7.09 -34.00 34.61
CA GLY A 36 5.88 -34.76 34.96
C GLY A 36 4.60 -34.34 34.32
N MET A 37 4.64 -33.28 33.58
CA MET A 37 3.41 -32.75 33.00
C MET A 37 3.42 -32.88 31.50
N GLU A 38 2.94 -33.97 31.02
CA GLU A 38 2.37 -34.02 29.72
C GLU A 38 1.00 -33.35 29.75
N GLY A 39 1.00 -32.19 29.22
CA GLY A 39 -0.21 -31.55 28.75
C GLY A 39 -1.26 -31.31 29.82
N ARG A 40 -2.20 -30.52 29.46
CA ARG A 40 -3.39 -30.13 30.21
C ARG A 40 -4.38 -31.26 30.43
N ASN A 41 -4.04 -32.50 30.05
CA ASN A 41 -4.90 -33.66 30.18
C ASN A 41 -4.50 -34.51 31.40
N ASN A 42 -5.42 -34.77 32.27
CA ASN A 42 -5.37 -35.61 33.45
C ASN A 42 -4.77 -37.02 33.20
N ARG A 43 -3.57 -37.15 32.72
CA ARG A 43 -2.88 -38.44 32.62
C ARG A 43 -2.11 -38.69 33.90
N GLU A 44 -2.32 -39.80 34.50
CA GLU A 44 -1.50 -40.31 35.59
C GLU A 44 -0.06 -40.42 35.14
N LEU A 45 0.88 -39.98 36.00
CA LEU A 45 2.29 -40.14 35.77
C LEU A 45 2.58 -41.63 35.54
N THR A 46 3.35 -41.96 34.51
CA THR A 46 3.77 -43.34 34.32
C THR A 46 4.74 -43.72 35.43
N GLU A 47 4.75 -44.98 35.83
CA GLU A 47 5.66 -45.51 36.86
C GLU A 47 7.14 -45.16 36.59
N VAL A 48 7.52 -45.05 35.33
CA VAL A 48 8.88 -44.61 34.88
C VAL A 48 9.08 -43.16 35.16
N GLN A 49 8.11 -42.30 34.92
CA GLN A 49 8.16 -40.88 35.24
C GLN A 49 8.25 -40.62 36.72
N GLU A 50 7.45 -41.33 37.53
CA GLU A 50 7.51 -41.26 38.99
C GLU A 50 8.90 -41.65 39.52
N ASN A 51 9.46 -42.77 39.00
CA ASN A 51 10.79 -43.22 39.42
C ASN A 51 11.91 -42.22 39.04
N ILE A 52 11.82 -41.60 37.91
CA ILE A 52 12.76 -40.53 37.49
C ILE A 52 12.63 -39.35 38.45
N TYR A 53 11.43 -38.96 38.79
CA TYR A 53 11.15 -37.89 39.75
C TYR A 53 11.74 -38.14 41.14
N MET A 54 11.42 -39.26 41.70
CA MET A 54 11.90 -39.66 43.06
C MET A 54 13.43 -39.70 43.12
N LYS A 55 14.08 -40.16 42.06
CA LYS A 55 15.56 -40.16 41.98
C LYS A 55 16.17 -38.78 41.80
N MET A 56 15.47 -37.88 41.08
CA MET A 56 16.01 -36.57 40.77
C MET A 56 15.83 -35.58 41.91
N LEU A 57 14.81 -35.69 42.69
CA LEU A 57 14.35 -34.61 43.58
C LEU A 57 14.61 -34.83 45.06
N GLY A 58 14.69 -36.06 45.51
CA GLY A 58 15.03 -36.34 46.90
C GLY A 58 14.03 -35.80 47.96
N PHE A 59 12.87 -35.26 47.55
CA PHE A 59 11.84 -34.78 48.46
C PHE A 59 10.40 -35.00 47.93
N ASP A 60 9.43 -34.96 48.86
CA ASP A 60 8.02 -35.22 48.57
C ASP A 60 7.36 -33.96 47.96
N VAL A 61 6.92 -34.11 46.72
CA VAL A 61 6.19 -33.05 45.99
C VAL A 61 4.90 -32.68 46.69
N MET A 62 4.24 -33.63 47.31
CA MET A 62 2.98 -33.39 48.02
C MET A 62 3.21 -32.52 49.28
N GLU A 63 4.34 -32.65 49.91
CA GLU A 63 4.73 -31.80 51.04
C GLU A 63 4.89 -30.31 50.57
N LEU A 64 5.54 -30.12 49.45
CA LEU A 64 5.70 -28.80 48.88
C LEU A 64 4.38 -28.19 48.37
N LEU A 65 3.53 -28.98 47.73
CA LEU A 65 2.19 -28.54 47.33
C LEU A 65 1.30 -28.22 48.51
N ASN A 66 1.43 -28.92 49.62
CA ASN A 66 0.73 -28.62 50.86
C ASN A 66 1.22 -27.30 51.48
N LYS A 67 2.52 -27.06 51.53
CA LYS A 67 3.09 -25.79 51.94
C LYS A 67 2.60 -24.62 51.08
N LEU A 68 2.48 -24.81 49.75
CA LEU A 68 1.90 -23.86 48.81
C LEU A 68 0.41 -23.58 49.12
N LYS A 69 -0.37 -24.60 49.53
CA LYS A 69 -1.76 -24.45 49.95
C LYS A 69 -1.89 -23.72 51.32
N GLU A 70 -1.01 -24.02 52.25
CA GLU A 70 -0.99 -23.39 53.61
C GLU A 70 -0.63 -21.90 53.51
N ALA A 71 0.17 -21.48 52.55
CA ALA A 71 0.52 -20.09 52.31
C ALA A 71 -0.65 -19.22 51.83
N ASN A 72 -1.86 -19.71 51.87
CA ASN A 72 -3.10 -19.00 51.55
C ASN A 72 -3.19 -18.43 50.12
N LEU A 73 -2.64 -19.14 49.15
CA LEU A 73 -2.64 -18.79 47.73
C LEU A 73 -4.02 -18.93 47.05
N LYS A 74 -5.10 -18.91 47.83
CA LYS A 74 -6.49 -18.96 47.34
C LYS A 74 -6.77 -17.93 46.22
N TYR A 75 -6.18 -16.75 46.35
CA TYR A 75 -6.34 -15.68 45.34
C TYR A 75 -5.64 -15.99 44.01
N VAL A 76 -4.50 -16.68 44.05
CA VAL A 76 -3.79 -17.08 42.81
C VAL A 76 -4.61 -18.07 42.02
N PHE A 77 -5.26 -18.98 42.72
CA PHE A 77 -6.08 -20.05 42.12
C PHE A 77 -7.48 -19.58 41.68
N SER A 78 -8.01 -18.50 42.25
CA SER A 78 -9.30 -17.92 41.88
C SER A 78 -9.28 -17.05 40.65
N THR A 79 -8.11 -16.61 40.18
CA THR A 79 -7.95 -15.72 39.02
C THR A 79 -7.63 -16.44 37.72
N ILE A 80 -7.41 -17.76 37.77
CA ILE A 80 -7.20 -18.60 36.59
C ILE A 80 -8.58 -19.01 36.07
N PRO A 81 -8.94 -18.70 34.79
CA PRO A 81 -10.31 -18.87 34.27
C PRO A 81 -10.69 -20.35 33.93
N TYR A 82 -10.08 -21.34 34.59
CA TYR A 82 -10.38 -22.77 34.36
C TYR A 82 -10.94 -23.44 35.59
N ASP A 83 -11.85 -24.38 35.36
CA ASP A 83 -12.48 -25.19 36.38
C ASP A 83 -11.42 -25.82 37.31
N PRO A 84 -11.43 -25.46 38.58
CA PRO A 84 -10.42 -25.94 39.52
C PRO A 84 -10.44 -27.46 39.76
N THR A 85 -11.48 -28.18 39.36
CA THR A 85 -11.62 -29.62 39.51
C THR A 85 -10.89 -30.41 38.42
N THR A 86 -10.57 -29.82 37.32
CA THR A 86 -9.99 -30.50 36.12
C THR A 86 -8.49 -30.19 35.91
N TYR A 87 -7.91 -29.29 36.66
CA TYR A 87 -6.54 -28.86 36.48
C TYR A 87 -5.59 -29.48 37.51
N HIS A 88 -4.60 -30.23 37.06
CA HIS A 88 -3.62 -30.85 37.95
C HIS A 88 -2.87 -29.78 38.76
N PRO A 89 -2.67 -29.96 40.07
CA PRO A 89 -2.02 -28.97 40.95
C PRO A 89 -0.65 -28.49 40.43
N ALA A 90 0.11 -29.40 39.83
CA ALA A 90 1.43 -29.07 39.25
C ALA A 90 1.34 -28.11 38.06
N GLY A 91 0.27 -28.14 37.24
CA GLY A 91 0.05 -27.15 36.18
C GLY A 91 -0.10 -25.74 36.70
N ARG A 92 -0.72 -25.59 37.83
CA ARG A 92 -0.89 -24.32 38.51
C ARG A 92 0.43 -23.71 38.96
N VAL A 93 1.34 -24.55 39.44
CA VAL A 93 2.69 -24.08 39.85
C VAL A 93 3.51 -23.65 38.63
N ILE A 94 3.35 -24.32 37.49
CA ILE A 94 3.98 -23.88 36.23
C ILE A 94 3.43 -22.52 35.80
N ASP A 95 2.13 -22.32 35.84
CA ASP A 95 1.51 -21.04 35.52
C ASP A 95 2.01 -19.92 36.44
N ILE A 96 2.28 -20.25 37.70
CA ILE A 96 2.84 -19.33 38.68
C ILE A 96 4.32 -19.01 38.40
N ILE A 97 5.11 -20.00 38.05
CA ILE A 97 6.49 -19.76 37.58
C ILE A 97 6.46 -18.91 36.32
N GLY A 98 5.51 -19.12 35.40
CA GLY A 98 5.25 -18.28 34.26
C GLY A 98 4.89 -16.83 34.61
N LEU A 99 4.23 -16.59 35.74
CA LEU A 99 3.96 -15.23 36.26
C LEU A 99 5.24 -14.58 36.79
N LEU A 100 6.13 -15.32 37.46
CA LEU A 100 7.45 -14.82 37.88
C LEU A 100 8.30 -14.37 36.67
N TYR A 101 8.17 -15.06 35.52
CA TYR A 101 8.78 -14.62 34.27
C TYR A 101 8.23 -13.30 33.75
N ARG A 102 7.04 -12.92 34.13
CA ARG A 102 6.42 -11.63 33.73
C ARG A 102 6.75 -10.47 34.66
N ASP A 103 7.27 -10.77 35.87
CA ASP A 103 7.78 -9.76 36.79
C ASP A 103 9.23 -9.40 36.40
N TYR A 104 9.36 -8.34 35.61
CA TYR A 104 10.60 -7.87 35.01
C TYR A 104 11.55 -7.14 35.99
N SER A 105 11.53 -7.45 37.29
CA SER A 105 12.59 -6.91 38.17
C SER A 105 13.96 -7.47 37.82
N GLU A 106 15.01 -6.66 37.90
CA GLU A 106 16.38 -7.05 37.56
C GLU A 106 16.86 -8.27 38.36
N GLU A 107 16.45 -8.36 39.65
CA GLU A 107 16.79 -9.49 40.49
C GLU A 107 16.14 -10.79 40.00
N ASN A 108 14.87 -10.73 39.61
CA ASN A 108 14.16 -11.91 39.11
C ASN A 108 14.71 -12.37 37.76
N LYS A 109 15.08 -11.45 36.89
CA LYS A 109 15.67 -11.79 35.57
C LYS A 109 17.00 -12.52 35.73
N LYS A 110 17.88 -12.01 36.56
CA LYS A 110 19.16 -12.65 36.85
C LYS A 110 18.97 -14.07 37.43
N TYR A 111 18.04 -14.19 38.37
CA TYR A 111 17.69 -15.47 38.96
C TYR A 111 17.18 -16.45 37.90
N LEU A 112 16.23 -16.06 37.08
CA LEU A 112 15.64 -16.88 36.01
C LEU A 112 16.69 -17.28 34.95
N PHE A 113 17.65 -16.42 34.67
CA PHE A 113 18.76 -16.74 33.79
C PHE A 113 19.65 -17.88 34.35
N GLU A 114 20.10 -17.76 35.61
CA GLU A 114 20.90 -18.81 36.27
C GLU A 114 20.09 -20.10 36.43
N PHE A 115 18.80 -19.98 36.72
CA PHE A 115 17.89 -21.11 36.81
C PHE A 115 17.73 -21.81 35.46
N GLY A 116 17.51 -21.06 34.37
CA GLY A 116 17.44 -21.58 33.01
C GLY A 116 18.70 -22.35 32.61
N LYS A 117 19.88 -21.79 32.93
CA LYS A 117 21.18 -22.50 32.69
C LYS A 117 21.27 -23.79 33.49
N ALA A 118 20.92 -23.76 34.75
CA ALA A 118 20.98 -24.94 35.61
C ALA A 118 20.02 -26.04 35.10
N VAL A 119 18.81 -25.69 34.70
CA VAL A 119 17.85 -26.64 34.04
C VAL A 119 18.45 -27.20 32.75
N GLY A 120 19.00 -26.37 31.91
CA GLY A 120 19.61 -26.79 30.65
C GLY A 120 20.77 -27.76 30.84
N LEU A 121 21.66 -27.46 31.73
CA LEU A 121 22.81 -28.35 32.10
C LEU A 121 22.34 -29.67 32.72
N TYR A 122 21.30 -29.60 33.54
CA TYR A 122 20.75 -30.80 34.14
C TYR A 122 20.12 -31.73 33.13
N VAL A 123 19.29 -31.19 32.24
CA VAL A 123 18.64 -31.95 31.17
C VAL A 123 19.70 -32.57 30.24
N LEU A 124 20.67 -31.78 29.84
CA LEU A 124 21.77 -32.24 28.98
C LEU A 124 22.54 -33.42 29.61
N LYS A 125 22.84 -33.33 30.91
CA LYS A 125 23.65 -34.31 31.61
C LYS A 125 22.90 -35.56 32.04
N ASN A 126 21.63 -35.42 32.46
CA ASN A 126 20.95 -36.49 33.20
C ASN A 126 19.76 -37.10 32.46
N ILE A 127 19.19 -36.46 31.43
CA ILE A 127 18.00 -36.98 30.74
C ILE A 127 18.43 -37.78 29.50
N ASP A 128 17.97 -39.05 29.49
CA ASP A 128 18.13 -39.90 28.31
C ASP A 128 17.21 -39.41 27.18
N PRO A 129 17.74 -39.25 25.92
CA PRO A 129 16.94 -38.77 24.78
C PRO A 129 15.67 -39.55 24.50
N LYS A 130 15.59 -40.83 24.85
CA LYS A 130 14.37 -41.62 24.68
C LYS A 130 13.16 -41.04 25.43
N TYR A 131 13.39 -40.32 26.52
CA TYR A 131 12.32 -39.66 27.27
C TYR A 131 11.98 -38.26 26.70
N MET A 132 12.68 -37.78 25.69
CA MET A 132 12.43 -36.53 25.06
C MET A 132 11.45 -36.64 23.89
N VAL A 133 11.04 -37.84 23.55
CA VAL A 133 10.11 -38.13 22.45
C VAL A 133 9.00 -39.10 22.94
N GLU A 134 7.82 -38.92 22.42
CA GLU A 134 6.65 -39.79 22.72
C GLU A 134 6.07 -40.34 21.43
N GLU A 135 5.77 -41.66 21.45
CA GLU A 135 5.03 -42.31 20.38
C GLU A 135 3.58 -41.87 20.38
N THR A 136 3.09 -41.45 19.25
CA THR A 136 1.69 -41.01 19.07
C THR A 136 1.14 -41.57 17.77
N LYS A 137 -0.18 -41.71 17.68
CA LYS A 137 -0.88 -42.14 16.46
C LYS A 137 -1.78 -41.04 15.93
N ASN A 138 -1.74 -40.80 14.63
CA ASN A 138 -2.66 -39.88 13.99
C ASN A 138 -4.06 -40.54 13.80
N TYR A 139 -5.01 -39.78 13.27
CA TYR A 139 -6.37 -40.22 12.99
C TYR A 139 -6.46 -41.35 11.94
N ARG A 140 -5.38 -41.61 11.18
CA ARG A 140 -5.25 -42.73 10.24
C ARG A 140 -4.55 -43.96 10.88
N ASN A 141 -4.30 -43.91 12.18
CA ASN A 141 -3.60 -44.96 12.93
C ASN A 141 -2.11 -45.13 12.54
N GLU A 142 -1.52 -44.12 11.88
CA GLU A 142 -0.09 -44.11 11.54
C GLU A 142 0.71 -43.62 12.74
N THR A 143 1.78 -44.33 13.07
CA THR A 143 2.68 -43.99 14.19
C THR A 143 3.59 -42.82 13.82
N TYR A 144 3.69 -41.84 14.69
CA TYR A 144 4.66 -40.76 14.61
C TYR A 144 5.14 -40.43 16.03
N TYR A 145 6.26 -39.71 16.12
CA TYR A 145 6.82 -39.30 17.40
C TYR A 145 6.70 -37.78 17.60
N LYS A 146 6.44 -37.38 18.83
CA LYS A 146 6.43 -35.98 19.25
C LYS A 146 7.60 -35.69 20.18
N ILE A 147 8.20 -34.51 20.06
CA ILE A 147 9.09 -33.95 21.05
C ILE A 147 8.21 -33.37 22.17
N VAL A 148 8.09 -34.08 23.29
CA VAL A 148 7.03 -33.80 24.27
C VAL A 148 7.54 -33.40 25.65
N LEU A 149 8.85 -33.46 25.88
CA LEU A 149 9.35 -33.12 27.21
C LEU A 149 9.25 -31.62 27.45
N ASN A 150 8.41 -31.24 28.37
CA ASN A 150 8.29 -29.82 28.77
C ASN A 150 9.63 -29.25 29.22
N ALA A 151 10.52 -30.03 29.83
CA ALA A 151 11.87 -29.63 30.16
C ALA A 151 12.71 -29.28 28.94
N VAL A 152 12.59 -30.06 27.84
CA VAL A 152 13.28 -29.77 26.58
C VAL A 152 12.71 -28.51 25.94
N ALA A 153 11.38 -28.39 25.88
CA ALA A 153 10.72 -27.16 25.39
C ALA A 153 11.10 -25.94 26.22
N PHE A 154 11.24 -26.08 27.54
CA PHE A 154 11.70 -25.01 28.41
C PHE A 154 13.14 -24.61 28.06
N VAL A 155 14.07 -25.56 27.91
CA VAL A 155 15.45 -25.25 27.51
C VAL A 155 15.45 -24.53 26.15
N TYR A 156 14.73 -25.01 25.16
CA TYR A 156 14.62 -24.35 23.85
C TYR A 156 14.13 -22.91 23.97
N THR A 157 13.08 -22.68 24.75
CA THR A 157 12.51 -21.35 24.91
C THR A 157 13.41 -20.41 25.69
N ASN A 158 13.97 -20.88 26.82
CA ASN A 158 14.78 -20.02 27.68
C ASN A 158 16.16 -19.74 27.11
N MET A 159 16.83 -20.76 26.53
CA MET A 159 18.13 -20.53 25.91
C MET A 159 17.99 -19.57 24.73
N TYR A 160 16.94 -19.69 23.93
CA TYR A 160 16.65 -18.73 22.87
C TYR A 160 16.44 -17.30 23.41
N TYR A 161 15.67 -17.15 24.49
CA TYR A 161 15.43 -15.87 25.11
C TYR A 161 16.73 -15.26 25.68
N ILE A 162 17.54 -16.04 26.37
CA ILE A 162 18.83 -15.63 26.91
C ILE A 162 19.77 -15.19 25.79
N ILE A 163 19.83 -15.94 24.70
CA ILE A 163 20.64 -15.60 23.54
C ILE A 163 20.22 -14.26 22.92
N ILE A 164 18.91 -14.03 22.77
CA ILE A 164 18.40 -12.77 22.25
C ILE A 164 18.78 -11.61 23.18
N LYS A 165 18.61 -11.77 24.48
CA LYS A 165 18.93 -10.72 25.46
C LYS A 165 20.40 -10.42 25.55
N ALA A 166 21.26 -11.43 25.45
CA ALA A 166 22.70 -11.23 25.37
C ALA A 166 23.12 -10.39 24.15
N LEU A 167 22.41 -10.58 23.02
CA LEU A 167 22.65 -9.81 21.79
C LEU A 167 22.13 -8.37 21.86
N GLU A 168 20.98 -8.18 22.47
CA GLU A 168 20.38 -6.86 22.57
C GLU A 168 21.13 -5.95 23.56
N ASN A 169 22.00 -6.51 24.40
CA ASN A 169 22.77 -5.79 25.43
C ASN A 169 21.89 -4.83 26.26
N LEU A 170 20.64 -5.25 26.49
CA LEU A 170 19.64 -4.44 27.20
C LEU A 170 19.82 -4.49 28.73
N GLU A 171 20.60 -5.47 29.21
CA GLU A 171 20.79 -5.75 30.64
C GLU A 171 22.24 -6.15 30.91
N GLU A 172 22.82 -5.61 31.97
CA GLU A 172 24.24 -5.78 32.29
C GLU A 172 24.70 -7.24 32.50
N PHE A 173 23.80 -8.13 32.89
CA PHE A 173 24.13 -9.55 33.11
C PHE A 173 23.94 -10.44 31.88
N TYR A 174 23.44 -9.88 30.77
CA TYR A 174 23.40 -10.55 29.48
C TYR A 174 24.52 -10.03 28.58
N ASP A 175 25.57 -10.80 28.44
CA ASP A 175 26.77 -10.45 27.71
C ASP A 175 27.23 -11.58 26.78
N GLU A 176 28.40 -11.43 26.19
CA GLU A 176 29.04 -12.45 25.35
C GLU A 176 29.16 -13.81 26.07
N LYS A 177 29.57 -13.81 27.33
CA LYS A 177 29.72 -15.03 28.15
C LYS A 177 28.36 -15.74 28.29
N SER A 178 27.32 -14.99 28.57
CA SER A 178 25.96 -15.52 28.73
C SER A 178 25.47 -16.14 27.40
N PHE A 179 25.77 -15.52 26.28
CA PHE A 179 25.48 -16.07 24.95
C PHE A 179 26.22 -17.40 24.75
N ILE A 180 27.53 -17.45 25.01
CA ILE A 180 28.34 -18.65 24.85
C ILE A 180 27.76 -19.80 25.66
N GLU A 181 27.51 -19.58 26.95
CA GLU A 181 26.94 -20.60 27.84
C GLU A 181 25.61 -21.12 27.35
N ALA A 182 24.67 -20.23 26.99
CA ALA A 182 23.35 -20.60 26.51
C ALA A 182 23.41 -21.32 25.14
N PHE A 183 24.27 -20.86 24.23
CA PHE A 183 24.46 -21.49 22.92
C PHE A 183 24.97 -22.91 23.04
N VAL A 184 26.01 -23.12 23.85
CA VAL A 184 26.66 -24.44 24.05
C VAL A 184 25.67 -25.45 24.64
N ILE A 185 24.91 -25.05 25.67
CA ILE A 185 23.89 -25.92 26.27
C ILE A 185 22.84 -26.31 25.22
N ARG A 186 22.32 -25.34 24.49
CA ARG A 186 21.28 -25.57 23.49
C ARG A 186 21.76 -26.43 22.33
N TYR A 187 22.97 -26.15 21.83
CA TYR A 187 23.58 -26.88 20.72
C TYR A 187 23.78 -28.36 21.05
N HIS A 188 24.38 -28.67 22.21
CA HIS A 188 24.58 -30.05 22.62
C HIS A 188 23.30 -30.80 22.93
N LEU A 189 22.25 -30.09 23.39
CA LEU A 189 20.96 -30.71 23.56
C LEU A 189 20.35 -31.11 22.19
N ASP A 190 20.45 -30.25 21.20
CA ASP A 190 20.01 -30.54 19.84
C ASP A 190 20.78 -31.69 19.20
N GLU A 191 22.13 -31.76 19.39
CA GLU A 191 22.94 -32.86 18.92
C GLU A 191 22.51 -34.19 19.53
N LYS A 192 22.42 -34.24 20.85
CA LYS A 192 22.02 -35.44 21.61
C LYS A 192 20.64 -35.97 21.18
N LEU A 193 19.69 -35.08 20.97
CA LEU A 193 18.36 -35.46 20.50
C LEU A 193 18.36 -35.91 19.03
N ASN A 194 19.12 -35.27 18.18
CA ASN A 194 19.22 -35.61 16.77
C ASN A 194 19.93 -36.94 16.55
N GLU A 195 21.00 -37.24 17.31
CA GLU A 195 21.66 -38.56 17.28
C GLU A 195 20.67 -39.65 17.62
N TYR A 196 19.90 -39.49 18.70
CA TYR A 196 18.89 -40.46 19.10
C TYR A 196 17.82 -40.67 18.02
N ILE A 197 17.29 -39.59 17.45
CA ILE A 197 16.28 -39.65 16.39
C ILE A 197 16.83 -40.40 15.17
N ASN A 198 18.03 -40.03 14.74
CA ASN A 198 18.67 -40.62 13.54
C ASN A 198 18.97 -42.12 13.73
N GLU A 199 19.35 -42.55 14.94
CA GLU A 199 19.63 -43.93 15.23
C GLU A 199 18.40 -44.81 15.44
N ASN A 200 17.36 -44.23 16.09
CA ASN A 200 16.22 -45.05 16.58
C ASN A 200 14.89 -44.73 15.89
N LEU A 201 14.72 -43.57 15.30
CA LEU A 201 13.42 -43.07 14.80
C LEU A 201 13.47 -42.58 13.34
N LYS A 202 14.50 -42.93 12.60
CA LYS A 202 14.73 -42.44 11.23
C LYS A 202 13.57 -42.65 10.26
N GLU A 203 12.80 -43.73 10.45
CA GLU A 203 11.68 -44.09 9.59
C GLU A 203 10.36 -43.41 9.97
N TYR A 204 10.31 -42.71 11.06
CA TYR A 204 9.12 -42.12 11.62
C TYR A 204 9.10 -40.60 11.40
N LYS A 205 7.89 -40.08 11.25
CA LYS A 205 7.69 -38.64 11.26
C LYS A 205 7.88 -38.12 12.69
N ILE A 206 8.71 -37.10 12.85
CA ILE A 206 8.89 -36.42 14.13
C ILE A 206 8.09 -35.13 14.09
N ASP A 207 7.13 -34.97 15.02
CA ASP A 207 6.35 -33.75 15.21
C ASP A 207 6.75 -33.08 16.51
N GLY A 208 6.94 -31.77 16.46
CA GLY A 208 7.28 -30.99 17.64
C GLY A 208 8.07 -29.72 17.29
N HIS A 209 7.83 -28.68 18.05
CA HIS A 209 8.48 -27.39 17.83
C HIS A 209 9.96 -27.43 18.23
N ARG A 210 10.80 -27.82 17.28
CA ARG A 210 12.21 -27.43 17.34
C ARG A 210 12.27 -25.96 16.97
N ARG A 211 12.42 -25.07 17.92
CA ARG A 211 12.86 -23.72 17.61
C ARG A 211 14.33 -23.77 17.32
N ASP A 212 14.72 -23.79 16.04
CA ASP A 212 16.11 -23.68 15.63
C ASP A 212 16.74 -22.47 16.27
N LEU A 213 18.04 -22.58 16.61
CA LEU A 213 18.83 -21.44 17.09
C LEU A 213 18.85 -20.30 16.07
N GLY A 214 18.75 -20.66 14.79
CA GLY A 214 18.63 -19.73 13.68
C GLY A 214 19.97 -19.19 13.19
N LEU A 215 19.96 -18.79 11.94
CA LEU A 215 21.15 -18.41 11.18
C LEU A 215 21.98 -17.32 11.87
N ARG A 216 21.36 -16.31 12.47
CA ARG A 216 22.04 -15.24 13.19
C ARG A 216 22.86 -15.76 14.36
N ASN A 217 22.27 -16.64 15.14
CA ASN A 217 22.95 -17.18 16.33
C ASN A 217 24.09 -18.11 15.94
N TYR A 218 23.96 -18.88 14.86
CA TYR A 218 25.07 -19.66 14.31
C TYR A 218 26.22 -18.77 13.84
N ALA A 219 25.91 -17.68 13.13
CA ALA A 219 26.92 -16.74 12.67
C ALA A 219 27.66 -16.05 13.82
N ILE A 220 26.95 -15.69 14.90
CA ILE A 220 27.58 -15.16 16.12
C ILE A 220 28.48 -16.18 16.79
N ALA A 221 28.01 -17.43 16.88
CA ALA A 221 28.86 -18.52 17.42
C ALA A 221 30.11 -18.76 16.59
N VAL A 222 30.02 -18.66 15.27
CA VAL A 222 31.18 -18.71 14.35
C VAL A 222 32.10 -17.53 14.59
N ASN A 223 31.57 -16.33 14.74
CA ASN A 223 32.35 -15.13 15.05
C ASN A 223 33.11 -15.26 16.37
N LEU A 224 32.46 -15.84 17.38
CA LEU A 224 33.03 -16.09 18.70
C LEU A 224 33.95 -17.33 18.75
N LYS A 225 34.14 -18.03 17.64
CA LYS A 225 35.00 -19.24 17.50
C LYS A 225 34.57 -20.41 18.37
N ILE A 226 33.26 -20.49 18.67
CA ILE A 226 32.64 -21.61 19.40
C ILE A 226 31.87 -22.56 18.48
N ALA A 227 31.79 -22.25 17.19
CA ALA A 227 31.18 -23.08 16.18
C ALA A 227 31.92 -22.94 14.83
N GLU A 228 31.79 -23.96 14.01
CA GLU A 228 32.30 -23.96 12.64
C GLU A 228 31.27 -23.43 11.64
N LYS A 229 31.76 -22.94 10.49
CA LYS A 229 30.91 -22.42 9.42
C LYS A 229 29.91 -23.44 8.84
N ASP A 230 30.21 -24.71 8.99
CA ASP A 230 29.35 -25.81 8.56
C ASP A 230 27.93 -25.71 9.11
N LEU A 231 27.76 -25.13 10.30
CA LEU A 231 26.41 -24.93 10.87
C LEU A 231 25.53 -24.01 10.00
N ILE A 232 26.14 -23.00 9.37
CA ILE A 232 25.43 -22.08 8.46
C ILE A 232 24.94 -22.85 7.23
N TYR A 233 25.82 -23.70 6.65
CA TYR A 233 25.46 -24.51 5.49
C TYR A 233 24.41 -25.56 5.84
N LYS A 234 24.54 -26.23 6.98
CA LYS A 234 23.57 -27.22 7.47
C LYS A 234 22.21 -26.56 7.69
N ASP A 235 22.15 -25.39 8.30
CA ASP A 235 20.89 -24.69 8.56
C ASP A 235 20.09 -24.41 7.27
N ILE A 236 20.77 -24.11 6.17
CA ILE A 236 20.12 -23.74 4.91
C ILE A 236 19.96 -24.92 3.95
N LEU A 237 20.94 -25.81 3.85
CA LEU A 237 21.02 -26.83 2.80
C LEU A 237 20.55 -28.24 3.23
N GLU A 238 20.55 -28.54 4.54
CA GLU A 238 19.98 -29.79 5.05
C GLU A 238 18.47 -29.67 5.20
N LEU A 239 17.76 -30.16 4.19
CA LEU A 239 16.30 -30.00 4.10
C LEU A 239 15.52 -31.21 4.63
N ASP A 240 16.18 -32.38 4.72
CA ASP A 240 15.49 -33.67 4.92
C ASP A 240 14.77 -33.77 6.27
N ASN A 241 15.25 -33.04 7.27
CA ASN A 241 14.70 -33.02 8.62
C ASN A 241 13.88 -31.76 8.95
N LYS A 242 13.56 -30.93 7.95
CA LYS A 242 12.82 -29.67 8.12
C LYS A 242 11.44 -29.77 7.53
N SER A 243 10.44 -29.24 8.23
CA SER A 243 9.13 -28.98 7.66
C SER A 243 9.20 -27.90 6.56
N GLU A 244 8.22 -27.85 5.69
CA GLU A 244 8.18 -26.82 4.62
C GLU A 244 8.20 -25.39 5.17
N ASP A 245 7.57 -25.17 6.31
CA ASP A 245 7.58 -23.86 6.98
C ASP A 245 8.99 -23.51 7.53
N GLU A 246 9.70 -24.47 8.12
CA GLU A 246 11.05 -24.28 8.61
C GLU A 246 12.04 -23.99 7.48
N LYS A 247 11.94 -24.70 6.37
CA LYS A 247 12.73 -24.44 5.15
C LYS A 247 12.53 -23.01 4.68
N ARG A 248 11.28 -22.60 4.57
CA ARG A 248 10.90 -21.24 4.13
C ARG A 248 11.45 -20.16 5.06
N VAL A 249 11.32 -20.36 6.38
CA VAL A 249 11.79 -19.41 7.39
C VAL A 249 13.32 -19.28 7.35
N ALA A 250 14.05 -20.39 7.29
CA ALA A 250 15.51 -20.38 7.22
C ALA A 250 16.01 -19.61 5.98
N PHE A 251 15.41 -19.85 4.84
CA PHE A 251 15.79 -19.23 3.58
C PHE A 251 15.44 -17.74 3.52
N SER A 252 14.24 -17.38 4.00
CA SER A 252 13.81 -15.98 4.13
C SER A 252 14.70 -15.20 5.10
N SER A 253 15.17 -15.86 6.16
CA SER A 253 16.12 -15.28 7.12
C SER A 253 17.47 -15.00 6.47
N LEU A 254 18.00 -15.91 5.68
CA LEU A 254 19.26 -15.73 4.92
C LEU A 254 19.18 -14.48 4.04
N ASP A 255 18.16 -14.38 3.24
CA ASP A 255 17.99 -13.24 2.31
C ASP A 255 17.82 -11.91 3.06
N ASN A 256 17.05 -11.89 4.16
CA ASN A 256 16.86 -10.70 4.99
C ASN A 256 18.18 -10.23 5.62
N TYR A 257 18.98 -11.13 6.19
CA TYR A 257 20.27 -10.77 6.78
C TYR A 257 21.28 -10.31 5.73
N MET A 258 21.31 -10.93 4.56
CA MET A 258 22.15 -10.47 3.44
C MET A 258 21.72 -9.07 2.99
N SER A 259 20.42 -8.79 2.93
CA SER A 259 19.89 -7.47 2.59
C SER A 259 20.28 -6.41 3.63
N ASN A 260 20.19 -6.74 4.91
CA ASN A 260 20.60 -5.85 6.00
C ASN A 260 22.10 -5.49 5.89
N TYR A 261 22.95 -6.45 5.59
CA TYR A 261 24.37 -6.18 5.42
C TYR A 261 24.66 -5.31 4.19
N ARG A 262 23.96 -5.52 3.07
CA ARG A 262 24.05 -4.61 1.90
C ARG A 262 23.68 -3.17 2.26
N ASN A 263 22.64 -2.99 3.08
CA ASN A 263 22.23 -1.66 3.54
C ASN A 263 23.32 -0.99 4.40
N ILE A 264 24.00 -1.77 5.26
CA ILE A 264 25.14 -1.28 6.04
C ILE A 264 26.30 -0.85 5.11
N LEU A 265 26.64 -1.66 4.13
CA LEU A 265 27.67 -1.34 3.14
C LEU A 265 27.33 -0.08 2.34
N ALA A 266 26.07 0.13 2.00
CA ALA A 266 25.59 1.32 1.30
C ALA A 266 25.47 2.57 2.19
N LYS A 267 25.90 2.51 3.47
CA LYS A 267 25.77 3.57 4.47
C LYS A 267 24.33 4.07 4.65
N LYS A 268 23.37 3.23 4.40
CA LYS A 268 21.96 3.52 4.70
C LYS A 268 21.75 3.24 6.19
N GLU A 269 21.50 4.28 6.96
CA GLU A 269 21.15 4.15 8.38
C GLU A 269 19.84 3.36 8.52
N ASP A 270 19.93 2.13 8.95
CA ASP A 270 18.78 1.37 9.41
C ASP A 270 18.63 1.57 10.92
N LYS A 271 17.64 2.39 11.32
CA LYS A 271 17.35 2.67 12.72
C LYS A 271 16.95 1.43 13.51
N SER A 272 16.55 0.34 12.87
CA SER A 272 16.21 -0.93 13.52
C SER A 272 17.44 -1.64 14.06
N LEU A 273 18.59 -1.46 13.42
CA LEU A 273 19.87 -2.07 13.82
C LEU A 273 20.54 -1.34 14.99
N ALA A 274 20.20 -0.08 15.25
CA ALA A 274 20.75 0.72 16.36
C ALA A 274 20.38 0.21 17.76
N LYS A 275 19.41 -0.71 17.86
CA LYS A 275 18.99 -1.33 19.13
C LYS A 275 19.81 -2.55 19.55
N PHE A 276 20.65 -3.08 18.64
CA PHE A 276 21.44 -4.28 18.91
C PHE A 276 22.90 -3.90 19.23
N ASN A 277 23.60 -4.78 19.96
CA ASN A 277 25.04 -4.61 20.13
C ASN A 277 25.70 -4.57 18.74
N PRO A 278 26.17 -3.41 18.26
CA PRO A 278 26.56 -3.23 16.86
C PRO A 278 27.74 -4.12 16.47
N PHE A 279 28.63 -4.39 17.43
CA PHE A 279 29.84 -5.17 17.20
C PHE A 279 29.55 -6.64 16.86
N MET A 280 28.75 -7.32 17.69
CA MET A 280 28.42 -8.73 17.46
C MET A 280 27.54 -8.91 16.20
N LEU A 281 26.60 -7.99 15.99
CA LEU A 281 25.65 -8.11 14.87
C LEU A 281 26.32 -7.84 13.53
N ASN A 282 27.14 -6.80 13.41
CA ASN A 282 27.78 -6.44 12.14
C ASN A 282 28.76 -7.54 11.67
N GLU A 283 29.55 -8.12 12.56
CA GLU A 283 30.44 -9.23 12.23
C GLU A 283 29.68 -10.50 11.84
N ALA A 284 28.58 -10.81 12.56
CA ALA A 284 27.71 -11.93 12.21
C ALA A 284 27.04 -11.73 10.85
N LEU A 285 26.53 -10.55 10.57
CA LEU A 285 25.93 -10.21 9.27
C LEU A 285 26.94 -10.31 8.13
N LYS A 286 28.18 -9.91 8.37
CA LYS A 286 29.27 -10.08 7.39
C LYS A 286 29.51 -11.55 7.08
N ILE A 287 29.60 -12.41 8.10
CA ILE A 287 29.76 -13.86 7.92
C ILE A 287 28.55 -14.43 7.14
N ILE A 288 27.33 -14.08 7.48
CA ILE A 288 26.13 -14.53 6.77
C ILE A 288 26.18 -14.07 5.32
N TYR A 289 26.57 -12.84 5.07
CA TYR A 289 26.67 -12.30 3.71
C TYR A 289 27.72 -13.04 2.87
N ASP A 290 28.91 -13.24 3.41
CA ASP A 290 30.00 -13.88 2.69
C ASP A 290 29.71 -15.37 2.40
N GLU A 291 29.20 -16.11 3.38
CA GLU A 291 28.87 -17.53 3.19
C GLU A 291 27.52 -17.68 2.44
N GLY A 292 26.57 -16.77 2.67
CA GLY A 292 25.27 -16.73 1.99
C GLY A 292 25.42 -16.54 0.47
N ARG A 293 26.36 -15.72 0.03
CA ARG A 293 26.65 -15.58 -1.41
C ARG A 293 27.10 -16.90 -2.04
N LYS A 294 27.93 -17.69 -1.35
CA LYS A 294 28.35 -19.02 -1.82
C LYS A 294 27.17 -20.00 -1.86
N ILE A 295 26.32 -19.96 -0.84
CA ILE A 295 25.10 -20.79 -0.78
C ILE A 295 24.16 -20.43 -1.93
N VAL A 296 23.87 -19.15 -2.13
CA VAL A 296 22.98 -18.69 -3.22
C VAL A 296 23.58 -19.08 -4.58
N ASP A 297 24.88 -18.89 -4.79
CA ASP A 297 25.53 -19.29 -6.04
C ASP A 297 25.39 -20.81 -6.27
N TYR A 298 25.68 -21.62 -5.28
CA TYR A 298 25.50 -23.06 -5.35
C TYR A 298 24.07 -23.44 -5.75
N LEU A 299 23.06 -22.84 -5.14
CA LEU A 299 21.64 -23.11 -5.44
C LEU A 299 21.28 -22.68 -6.86
N VAL A 300 21.67 -21.48 -7.27
CA VAL A 300 21.41 -20.96 -8.63
C VAL A 300 22.10 -21.83 -9.68
N GLN A 301 23.37 -22.20 -9.48
CA GLN A 301 24.09 -23.05 -10.43
C GLN A 301 23.48 -24.44 -10.58
N ASN A 302 22.95 -25.01 -9.50
CA ASN A 302 22.20 -26.27 -9.60
C ASN A 302 20.92 -26.11 -10.43
N GLU A 303 20.18 -25.01 -10.22
CA GLU A 303 18.96 -24.73 -10.98
C GLU A 303 19.22 -24.49 -12.47
N LEU A 304 20.29 -23.76 -12.80
CA LEU A 304 20.68 -23.51 -14.19
C LEU A 304 21.02 -24.80 -14.96
N LYS A 305 21.56 -25.79 -14.29
CA LYS A 305 22.00 -27.08 -14.86
C LYS A 305 20.93 -28.17 -14.83
N ARG A 306 19.81 -27.94 -14.13
CA ARG A 306 18.78 -28.97 -14.01
C ARG A 306 18.09 -29.27 -15.36
N GLY A 307 17.53 -30.50 -15.46
CA GLY A 307 16.59 -30.87 -16.51
C GLY A 307 15.16 -30.35 -16.23
N ASP A 308 14.17 -31.07 -16.71
CA ASP A 308 12.76 -30.68 -16.55
C ASP A 308 12.24 -30.89 -15.11
N SER A 309 12.77 -31.91 -14.42
CA SER A 309 12.36 -32.20 -13.04
C SER A 309 12.91 -31.20 -12.05
N PRO A 310 12.14 -30.80 -11.02
CA PRO A 310 12.62 -29.90 -9.98
C PRO A 310 13.70 -30.57 -9.14
N THR A 311 14.64 -29.80 -8.64
CA THR A 311 15.60 -30.20 -7.62
C THR A 311 14.97 -30.02 -6.24
N LYS A 312 15.55 -30.63 -5.20
CA LYS A 312 15.11 -30.38 -3.81
C LYS A 312 15.22 -28.92 -3.36
N TYR A 313 15.91 -28.08 -4.11
CA TYR A 313 16.12 -26.66 -3.83
C TYR A 313 15.24 -25.73 -4.68
N SER A 314 14.54 -26.25 -5.71
CA SER A 314 13.83 -25.39 -6.67
C SER A 314 12.77 -24.51 -6.01
N GLU A 315 12.06 -25.03 -5.02
CA GLU A 315 11.07 -24.26 -4.26
C GLU A 315 11.72 -23.13 -3.46
N LEU A 316 12.87 -23.38 -2.84
CA LEU A 316 13.58 -22.39 -2.04
C LEU A 316 14.05 -21.19 -2.86
N LEU A 317 14.37 -21.38 -4.14
CA LEU A 317 14.86 -20.31 -5.02
C LEU A 317 13.81 -19.22 -5.24
N HIS A 318 12.53 -19.49 -5.10
CA HIS A 318 11.49 -18.48 -5.10
C HIS A 318 11.54 -17.55 -3.87
N GLY A 319 12.21 -17.97 -2.80
CA GLY A 319 12.47 -17.15 -1.62
C GLY A 319 13.62 -16.15 -1.79
N ILE A 320 14.43 -16.28 -2.83
CA ILE A 320 15.52 -15.33 -3.13
C ILE A 320 14.91 -14.01 -3.59
N LYS A 321 15.32 -12.91 -2.97
CA LYS A 321 14.85 -11.55 -3.33
C LYS A 321 15.90 -10.77 -4.13
N ARG A 322 17.15 -11.20 -4.13
CA ARG A 322 18.23 -10.50 -4.85
C ARG A 322 19.42 -11.41 -5.19
N ILE A 323 19.75 -11.44 -6.46
CA ILE A 323 21.06 -11.87 -6.99
C ILE A 323 21.64 -10.73 -7.83
N GLU A 324 22.93 -10.71 -8.08
CA GLU A 324 23.59 -9.56 -8.70
C GLU A 324 24.59 -9.98 -9.77
N GLY A 325 24.57 -9.28 -10.88
CA GLY A 325 25.58 -9.35 -11.92
C GLY A 325 25.09 -9.81 -13.29
N ILE A 326 25.74 -9.30 -14.33
CA ILE A 326 25.50 -9.66 -15.74
C ILE A 326 25.71 -11.16 -15.99
N ASP A 327 26.63 -11.80 -15.26
CA ASP A 327 26.88 -13.23 -15.44
C ASP A 327 25.62 -14.06 -15.14
N TYR A 328 24.94 -13.77 -14.04
CA TYR A 328 23.66 -14.42 -13.75
C TYR A 328 22.59 -14.09 -14.80
N LEU A 329 22.48 -12.84 -15.22
CA LEU A 329 21.53 -12.44 -16.26
C LEU A 329 21.71 -13.31 -17.52
N VAL A 330 22.92 -13.37 -18.03
CA VAL A 330 23.22 -14.12 -19.28
C VAL A 330 23.02 -15.62 -19.10
N GLN A 331 23.50 -16.21 -17.98
CA GLN A 331 23.32 -17.63 -17.68
C GLN A 331 21.85 -18.02 -17.56
N ILE A 332 21.03 -17.20 -16.91
CA ILE A 332 19.59 -17.44 -16.79
C ILE A 332 18.93 -17.40 -18.16
N LEU A 333 19.24 -16.41 -18.99
CA LEU A 333 18.65 -16.28 -20.32
C LEU A 333 19.07 -17.45 -21.24
N GLN A 334 20.32 -17.92 -21.15
CA GLN A 334 20.78 -19.11 -21.88
C GLN A 334 20.06 -20.38 -21.40
N ALA A 335 19.89 -20.54 -20.09
CA ALA A 335 19.18 -21.67 -19.51
C ALA A 335 17.69 -21.70 -19.83
N LEU A 336 17.05 -20.52 -19.95
CA LEU A 336 15.66 -20.37 -20.43
C LEU A 336 15.52 -20.72 -21.92
N GLY A 337 16.57 -20.46 -22.72
CA GLY A 337 16.54 -20.73 -24.15
C GLY A 337 15.35 -20.08 -24.84
N LYS A 338 14.50 -20.91 -25.48
CA LYS A 338 13.28 -20.43 -26.18
C LYS A 338 12.02 -20.35 -25.31
N GLU A 339 12.10 -20.79 -24.04
CA GLU A 339 10.97 -20.71 -23.11
C GLU A 339 10.53 -19.27 -22.91
N THR A 340 9.21 -19.06 -22.86
CA THR A 340 8.65 -17.74 -22.53
C THR A 340 8.84 -17.43 -21.05
N LEU A 341 8.94 -16.15 -20.71
CA LEU A 341 8.99 -15.75 -19.30
C LEU A 341 7.68 -16.08 -18.59
N ASP A 342 7.77 -16.51 -17.33
CA ASP A 342 6.59 -16.80 -16.53
C ASP A 342 6.03 -15.49 -15.95
N ARG A 343 4.76 -15.25 -16.20
CA ARG A 343 4.03 -14.07 -15.73
C ARG A 343 3.18 -14.34 -14.49
N ALA A 344 3.01 -15.60 -14.14
CA ALA A 344 2.20 -15.97 -12.98
C ALA A 344 2.85 -15.50 -11.68
N ALA A 345 2.02 -15.06 -10.73
CA ALA A 345 2.47 -14.88 -9.37
C ALA A 345 2.79 -16.25 -8.75
N TYR A 346 3.94 -16.35 -8.09
CA TYR A 346 4.30 -17.58 -7.40
C TYR A 346 3.51 -17.73 -6.09
N TYR A 347 2.98 -18.94 -5.90
CA TYR A 347 2.37 -19.35 -4.63
C TYR A 347 3.17 -20.52 -4.07
N TRP A 348 3.45 -20.52 -2.75
CA TRP A 348 4.08 -21.65 -2.10
C TRP A 348 3.31 -22.96 -2.35
N GLY A 349 4.06 -24.01 -2.70
CA GLY A 349 3.45 -25.27 -3.16
C GLY A 349 2.94 -25.21 -4.60
N GLY A 350 3.31 -24.16 -5.34
CA GLY A 350 3.00 -23.97 -6.74
C GLY A 350 3.89 -24.76 -7.67
N ASN A 351 3.92 -24.35 -8.92
CA ASN A 351 4.62 -25.07 -9.99
C ASN A 351 6.11 -24.69 -10.02
N ASP A 352 7.00 -25.58 -9.56
CA ASP A 352 8.46 -25.40 -9.58
C ASP A 352 9.09 -25.80 -10.92
N THR A 353 8.42 -25.43 -12.02
CA THR A 353 8.98 -25.61 -13.35
C THR A 353 10.28 -24.83 -13.51
N LYS A 354 11.18 -25.31 -14.35
CA LYS A 354 12.41 -24.62 -14.73
C LYS A 354 12.11 -23.18 -15.18
N LYS A 355 11.08 -23.00 -16.02
CA LYS A 355 10.62 -21.71 -16.49
C LYS A 355 10.22 -20.78 -15.35
N SER A 356 9.43 -21.25 -14.38
CA SER A 356 8.95 -20.43 -13.25
C SER A 356 10.10 -19.97 -12.37
N VAL A 357 10.97 -20.90 -11.96
CA VAL A 357 12.10 -20.58 -11.09
C VAL A 357 13.12 -19.64 -11.78
N LEU A 358 13.48 -19.92 -13.03
CA LEU A 358 14.41 -19.06 -13.78
C LEU A 358 13.83 -17.68 -14.07
N SER A 359 12.53 -17.57 -14.33
CA SER A 359 11.86 -16.28 -14.49
C SER A 359 11.87 -15.48 -13.19
N HIS A 360 11.66 -16.16 -12.06
CA HIS A 360 11.80 -15.48 -10.76
C HIS A 360 13.22 -14.98 -10.52
N LEU A 361 14.22 -15.82 -10.76
CA LEU A 361 15.63 -15.43 -10.62
C LEU A 361 15.98 -14.23 -11.52
N LEU A 362 15.45 -14.20 -12.75
CA LEU A 362 15.61 -13.07 -13.67
C LEU A 362 15.01 -11.78 -13.08
N LYS A 363 13.85 -11.87 -12.47
CA LYS A 363 13.15 -10.72 -11.87
C LYS A 363 13.91 -10.12 -10.70
N VAL A 364 14.60 -10.95 -9.92
CA VAL A 364 15.40 -10.54 -8.75
C VAL A 364 16.89 -10.40 -9.04
N CYS A 365 17.29 -10.49 -10.32
CA CYS A 365 18.65 -10.25 -10.78
C CYS A 365 18.88 -8.76 -11.01
N TYR A 366 19.83 -8.18 -10.28
CA TYR A 366 20.16 -6.75 -10.35
C TYR A 366 21.57 -6.54 -10.91
N PRO A 367 21.79 -5.44 -11.63
CA PRO A 367 23.14 -5.06 -12.03
C PRO A 367 23.97 -4.66 -10.81
N THR A 368 25.28 -4.92 -10.86
CA THR A 368 26.28 -4.36 -9.96
C THR A 368 26.75 -2.99 -10.45
N GLU A 369 27.45 -2.24 -9.61
CA GLU A 369 28.05 -0.95 -10.02
C GLU A 369 29.07 -1.08 -11.17
N LYS A 370 29.63 -2.27 -11.37
CA LYS A 370 30.61 -2.55 -12.43
C LYS A 370 29.95 -2.94 -13.75
N ASP A 371 28.68 -3.30 -13.69
CA ASP A 371 27.94 -3.75 -14.87
C ASP A 371 27.55 -2.54 -15.75
N ASN A 372 27.77 -2.70 -17.03
CA ASN A 372 27.46 -1.70 -18.04
C ASN A 372 27.21 -2.36 -19.41
N SER A 373 26.84 -1.54 -20.38
CA SER A 373 26.53 -2.01 -21.73
C SER A 373 27.67 -2.71 -22.45
N LYS A 374 28.93 -2.32 -22.17
CA LYS A 374 30.11 -2.94 -22.76
C LYS A 374 30.35 -4.33 -22.18
N GLU A 375 30.18 -4.50 -20.90
CA GLU A 375 30.25 -5.81 -20.24
C GLU A 375 29.15 -6.73 -20.72
N LEU A 376 27.91 -6.20 -20.87
CA LEU A 376 26.80 -6.96 -21.46
C LEU A 376 27.15 -7.43 -22.88
N ALA A 377 27.73 -6.57 -23.74
CA ALA A 377 28.14 -6.92 -25.10
C ALA A 377 29.18 -8.06 -25.12
N LYS A 378 30.15 -8.02 -24.21
CA LYS A 378 31.14 -9.09 -24.08
C LYS A 378 30.50 -10.43 -23.72
N LYS A 379 29.58 -10.43 -22.76
CA LYS A 379 28.93 -11.65 -22.25
C LYS A 379 27.90 -12.22 -23.22
N LEU A 380 27.27 -11.39 -24.03
CA LEU A 380 26.32 -11.82 -25.06
C LEU A 380 27.00 -12.39 -26.31
N LYS A 381 28.28 -12.09 -26.50
CA LYS A 381 29.03 -12.56 -27.66
C LYS A 381 29.06 -14.10 -27.72
N GLY A 382 28.58 -14.66 -28.83
CA GLY A 382 28.52 -16.12 -29.02
C GLY A 382 27.34 -16.81 -28.35
N THR A 383 26.37 -16.04 -27.83
CA THR A 383 25.10 -16.58 -27.31
C THR A 383 24.00 -16.45 -28.34
N ASP A 384 22.92 -17.23 -28.18
CA ASP A 384 21.72 -17.18 -29.04
C ASP A 384 20.65 -16.19 -28.51
N ILE A 385 21.02 -15.30 -27.59
CA ILE A 385 20.11 -14.34 -26.98
C ILE A 385 19.79 -13.25 -28.00
N THR A 386 18.49 -13.10 -28.34
CA THR A 386 18.01 -12.17 -29.37
C THR A 386 17.70 -10.78 -28.81
N GLU A 387 17.63 -9.77 -29.69
CA GLU A 387 17.14 -8.43 -29.31
C GLU A 387 15.74 -8.48 -28.70
N GLN A 388 14.84 -9.29 -29.28
CA GLN A 388 13.48 -9.48 -28.76
C GLN A 388 13.52 -9.98 -27.30
N ARG A 389 14.39 -10.93 -27.00
CA ARG A 389 14.57 -11.43 -25.62
C ARG A 389 15.05 -10.34 -24.67
N LEU A 390 15.94 -9.48 -25.11
CA LEU A 390 16.42 -8.35 -24.30
C LEU A 390 15.30 -7.32 -24.05
N ILE A 391 14.42 -7.09 -25.01
CA ILE A 391 13.25 -6.22 -24.82
C ILE A 391 12.27 -6.85 -23.81
N GLU A 392 12.03 -8.16 -23.91
CA GLU A 392 11.23 -8.88 -22.90
C GLU A 392 11.83 -8.74 -21.49
N VAL A 393 13.16 -8.84 -21.37
CA VAL A 393 13.88 -8.62 -20.09
C VAL A 393 13.70 -7.18 -19.62
N ALA A 394 13.82 -6.19 -20.48
CA ALA A 394 13.62 -4.79 -20.14
C ALA A 394 12.23 -4.54 -19.56
N MET A 395 11.20 -5.20 -20.08
CA MET A 395 9.84 -5.11 -19.56
C MET A 395 9.62 -5.90 -18.28
N TYR A 396 10.24 -7.07 -18.16
CA TYR A 396 10.08 -7.99 -17.02
C TYR A 396 10.92 -7.59 -15.81
N SER A 397 12.15 -7.10 -16.04
CA SER A 397 13.18 -6.77 -15.05
C SER A 397 13.72 -5.38 -15.34
N SER A 398 12.98 -4.36 -14.95
CA SER A 398 13.21 -2.96 -15.31
C SER A 398 14.57 -2.40 -14.85
N GLN A 399 15.22 -3.02 -13.89
CA GLN A 399 16.56 -2.65 -13.42
C GLN A 399 17.64 -2.80 -14.49
N TRP A 400 17.38 -3.52 -15.59
CA TRP A 400 18.31 -3.73 -16.71
C TRP A 400 18.08 -2.79 -17.89
N ILE A 401 17.02 -1.96 -17.87
CA ILE A 401 16.60 -1.16 -19.04
C ILE A 401 17.72 -0.28 -19.58
N GLU A 402 18.41 0.47 -18.68
CA GLU A 402 19.45 1.39 -19.11
C GLU A 402 20.66 0.69 -19.74
N ILE A 403 21.08 -0.45 -19.17
CA ILE A 403 22.16 -1.26 -19.71
C ILE A 403 21.79 -1.85 -21.07
N ILE A 404 20.53 -2.30 -21.24
CA ILE A 404 20.00 -2.83 -22.49
C ILE A 404 19.89 -1.71 -23.54
N GLU A 405 19.42 -0.52 -23.18
CA GLU A 405 19.37 0.64 -24.07
C GLU A 405 20.78 0.96 -24.62
N GLY A 406 21.76 1.03 -23.72
CA GLY A 406 23.14 1.29 -24.11
C GLY A 406 23.74 0.21 -25.00
N TYR A 407 23.41 -1.06 -24.78
CA TYR A 407 23.83 -2.17 -25.63
C TYR A 407 23.20 -2.14 -27.03
N LEU A 408 21.88 -1.93 -27.11
CA LEU A 408 21.14 -1.90 -28.38
C LEU A 408 21.37 -0.60 -29.16
N GLY A 409 21.74 0.48 -28.46
CA GLY A 409 21.85 1.82 -29.04
C GLY A 409 20.46 2.38 -29.43
N TRP A 410 19.38 1.94 -28.79
CA TRP A 410 18.02 2.37 -29.10
C TRP A 410 17.63 3.59 -28.25
N LYS A 411 17.90 4.77 -28.77
CA LYS A 411 17.42 5.99 -28.11
C LYS A 411 15.91 5.94 -27.89
N GLY A 412 15.46 6.26 -26.70
CA GLY A 412 14.05 6.24 -26.32
C GLY A 412 13.55 4.90 -25.76
N LEU A 413 14.41 3.86 -25.64
CA LEU A 413 14.01 2.58 -25.06
C LEU A 413 13.59 2.72 -23.59
N VAL A 414 14.39 3.42 -22.77
CA VAL A 414 14.08 3.66 -21.35
C VAL A 414 12.76 4.40 -21.23
N SER A 415 12.59 5.50 -21.98
CA SER A 415 11.36 6.28 -22.01
C SER A 415 10.14 5.44 -22.41
N GLY A 416 10.27 4.62 -23.45
CA GLY A 416 9.20 3.74 -23.94
C GLY A 416 8.81 2.66 -22.94
N CYS A 417 9.80 2.06 -22.27
CA CYS A 417 9.53 1.06 -21.22
C CYS A 417 8.77 1.68 -20.04
N TYR A 418 9.18 2.86 -19.58
CA TYR A 418 8.47 3.55 -18.50
C TYR A 418 7.10 4.07 -18.93
N TYR A 419 6.92 4.44 -20.18
CA TYR A 419 5.60 4.75 -20.73
C TYR A 419 4.61 3.59 -20.51
N PHE A 420 4.97 2.37 -20.88
CA PHE A 420 4.11 1.21 -20.69
C PHE A 420 3.86 0.93 -19.20
N GLN A 421 4.87 1.06 -18.35
CA GLN A 421 4.74 0.87 -16.90
C GLN A 421 3.83 1.92 -16.25
N ALA A 422 3.92 3.18 -16.67
CA ALA A 422 3.15 4.28 -16.11
C ALA A 422 1.66 4.25 -16.49
N HIS A 423 1.31 3.67 -17.63
CA HIS A 423 -0.06 3.69 -18.15
C HIS A 423 -0.82 2.36 -17.97
N MET A 424 -0.30 1.45 -17.15
CA MET A 424 -1.03 0.25 -16.74
C MET A 424 -2.20 0.58 -15.80
N SER A 425 -3.10 -0.37 -15.61
CA SER A 425 -4.21 -0.21 -14.66
C SER A 425 -3.78 -0.25 -13.19
N ASP A 426 -2.55 -0.68 -12.93
CA ASP A 426 -1.93 -0.71 -11.60
C ASP A 426 -0.45 -0.41 -11.77
N VAL A 427 0.00 0.69 -11.19
CA VAL A 427 1.36 1.22 -11.34
C VAL A 427 2.15 0.94 -10.07
N ASP A 428 3.38 0.45 -10.25
CA ASP A 428 4.29 0.25 -9.11
C ASP A 428 4.72 1.59 -8.52
N ARG A 429 4.24 1.89 -7.31
CA ARG A 429 4.54 3.14 -6.59
C ARG A 429 6.03 3.33 -6.32
N ASN A 430 6.81 2.26 -6.24
CA ASN A 430 8.26 2.37 -6.07
C ASN A 430 8.96 3.03 -7.28
N LYS A 431 8.29 3.09 -8.41
CA LYS A 431 8.79 3.72 -9.65
C LYS A 431 8.34 5.16 -9.84
N GLU A 432 7.59 5.72 -8.89
CA GLU A 432 7.07 7.09 -8.97
C GLU A 432 8.15 8.13 -9.30
N GLY A 433 9.28 8.07 -8.60
CA GLY A 433 10.40 8.97 -8.85
C GLY A 433 11.04 8.82 -10.23
N LEU A 434 11.01 7.62 -10.81
CA LEU A 434 11.51 7.37 -12.17
C LEU A 434 10.51 7.85 -13.23
N ILE A 435 9.24 7.60 -13.03
CA ILE A 435 8.15 8.04 -13.91
C ILE A 435 8.05 9.57 -13.92
N ALA A 436 8.24 10.23 -12.77
CA ALA A 436 8.20 11.69 -12.64
C ALA A 436 9.27 12.42 -13.50
N LYS A 437 10.31 11.71 -13.94
CA LYS A 437 11.30 12.28 -14.89
C LYS A 437 10.71 12.51 -16.29
N TYR A 438 9.63 11.84 -16.63
CA TYR A 438 9.04 11.84 -17.98
C TYR A 438 7.69 12.55 -18.05
N THR A 439 6.97 12.65 -16.95
CA THR A 439 5.63 13.26 -16.93
C THR A 439 5.38 14.02 -15.63
N PRO A 440 4.70 15.19 -15.68
CA PRO A 440 4.24 15.89 -14.50
C PRO A 440 2.94 15.32 -13.92
N ILE A 441 2.33 14.33 -14.58
CA ILE A 441 1.09 13.72 -14.12
C ILE A 441 1.39 12.84 -12.90
N SER A 442 0.59 12.99 -11.84
CA SER A 442 0.74 12.20 -10.63
C SER A 442 0.50 10.71 -10.89
N ILE A 443 1.13 9.84 -10.09
CA ILE A 443 0.93 8.39 -10.21
C ILE A 443 -0.52 7.98 -9.99
N ASP A 444 -1.23 8.69 -9.11
CA ASP A 444 -2.66 8.43 -8.86
C ASP A 444 -3.53 8.77 -10.08
N ASP A 445 -3.27 9.88 -10.74
CA ASP A 445 -3.97 10.23 -11.97
C ASP A 445 -3.65 9.26 -13.11
N LEU A 446 -2.38 8.81 -13.22
CA LEU A 446 -1.99 7.77 -14.18
C LEU A 446 -2.73 6.45 -13.89
N MET A 447 -2.85 6.04 -12.63
CA MET A 447 -3.62 4.86 -12.24
C MET A 447 -5.10 5.00 -12.56
N ASP A 448 -5.65 6.20 -12.51
CA ASP A 448 -7.03 6.49 -12.88
C ASP A 448 -7.27 6.57 -14.39
N GLY A 449 -6.20 6.60 -15.20
CA GLY A 449 -6.27 6.59 -16.66
C GLY A 449 -5.86 7.90 -17.34
N ALA A 450 -5.27 8.84 -16.61
CA ALA A 450 -4.66 10.03 -17.22
C ALA A 450 -3.48 9.62 -18.11
N PHE A 451 -3.26 10.38 -19.18
CA PHE A 451 -2.29 10.04 -20.20
C PHE A 451 -1.51 11.26 -20.69
N ASP A 452 -0.20 11.12 -20.77
CA ASP A 452 0.68 12.14 -21.29
C ASP A 452 0.95 11.92 -22.78
N ILE A 453 0.22 12.63 -23.63
CA ILE A 453 0.31 12.52 -25.09
C ILE A 453 1.69 12.97 -25.60
N ASP A 454 2.28 13.99 -25.00
CA ASP A 454 3.57 14.52 -25.44
C ASP A 454 4.70 13.54 -25.15
N TRP A 455 4.66 12.92 -23.97
CA TRP A 455 5.59 11.83 -23.64
C TRP A 455 5.48 10.68 -24.63
N PHE A 456 4.27 10.19 -24.88
CA PHE A 456 4.05 9.12 -25.85
C PHE A 456 4.61 9.47 -27.23
N LYS A 457 4.27 10.63 -27.77
CA LYS A 457 4.73 11.08 -29.09
C LYS A 457 6.25 11.19 -29.17
N SER A 458 6.89 11.69 -28.11
CA SER A 458 8.35 11.78 -28.04
C SER A 458 9.00 10.39 -28.03
N ALA A 459 8.55 9.47 -27.17
CA ALA A 459 9.07 8.12 -27.10
C ALA A 459 8.86 7.35 -28.44
N TYR A 460 7.67 7.45 -29.01
CA TYR A 460 7.36 6.82 -30.30
C TYR A 460 8.23 7.36 -31.45
N LYS A 461 8.44 8.68 -31.49
CA LYS A 461 9.30 9.32 -32.49
C LYS A 461 10.76 8.86 -32.36
N GLU A 462 11.28 8.77 -31.14
CA GLU A 462 12.66 8.33 -30.90
C GLU A 462 12.88 6.87 -31.24
N LEU A 463 11.95 5.99 -30.88
CA LEU A 463 12.04 4.55 -31.13
C LEU A 463 11.75 4.21 -32.61
N GLY A 464 10.79 4.86 -33.22
CA GLY A 464 10.21 4.47 -34.49
C GLY A 464 9.21 3.31 -34.36
N ALA A 465 8.34 3.15 -35.35
CA ALA A 465 7.20 2.22 -35.32
C ALA A 465 7.61 0.77 -35.05
N LYS A 466 8.65 0.26 -35.74
CA LYS A 466 9.08 -1.14 -35.60
C LYS A 466 9.58 -1.47 -34.19
N ARG A 467 10.42 -0.61 -33.60
CA ARG A 467 10.94 -0.82 -32.24
C ARG A 467 9.85 -0.63 -31.19
N PHE A 468 8.96 0.33 -31.40
CA PHE A 468 7.81 0.53 -30.52
C PHE A 468 6.89 -0.71 -30.51
N GLU A 469 6.67 -1.34 -31.65
CA GLU A 469 5.88 -2.58 -31.76
C GLU A 469 6.51 -3.71 -30.92
N MET A 470 7.83 -3.85 -30.93
CA MET A 470 8.52 -4.82 -30.09
C MET A 470 8.28 -4.57 -28.59
N LEU A 471 8.27 -3.30 -28.16
CA LEU A 471 7.90 -2.92 -26.78
C LEU A 471 6.43 -3.22 -26.48
N TYR A 472 5.55 -2.88 -27.41
CA TYR A 472 4.11 -3.15 -27.31
C TYR A 472 3.83 -4.65 -27.11
N ASP A 473 4.46 -5.51 -27.89
CA ASP A 473 4.32 -6.96 -27.77
C ASP A 473 4.88 -7.51 -26.46
N SER A 474 5.96 -6.90 -25.96
CA SER A 474 6.63 -7.31 -24.72
C SER A 474 6.00 -6.69 -23.45
N ALA A 475 5.10 -5.73 -23.58
CA ALA A 475 4.45 -5.06 -22.45
C ALA A 475 3.69 -6.02 -21.52
N LYS A 476 3.24 -7.17 -22.05
CA LYS A 476 2.63 -8.24 -21.25
C LYS A 476 3.51 -8.75 -20.11
N TYR A 477 4.83 -8.60 -20.23
CA TYR A 477 5.78 -9.07 -19.22
C TYR A 477 6.00 -8.10 -18.05
N ILE A 478 5.44 -6.88 -18.10
CA ILE A 478 5.56 -5.91 -16.99
C ILE A 478 4.82 -6.40 -15.74
N SER A 479 3.69 -7.08 -15.92
CA SER A 479 2.82 -7.50 -14.81
C SER A 479 2.21 -8.88 -15.07
N ASP A 480 1.72 -9.48 -14.02
CA ASP A 480 0.79 -10.61 -14.09
C ASP A 480 -0.58 -10.17 -14.66
N GLY A 481 -1.35 -11.11 -15.16
CA GLY A 481 -2.70 -10.86 -15.66
C GLY A 481 -2.79 -9.87 -16.82
N ALA A 482 -3.84 -9.06 -16.80
CA ALA A 482 -4.21 -8.17 -17.89
C ALA A 482 -3.93 -6.68 -17.66
N LYS A 483 -3.20 -6.32 -16.62
CA LYS A 483 -2.93 -4.91 -16.23
C LYS A 483 -2.28 -4.09 -17.38
N HIS A 484 -1.46 -4.72 -18.19
CA HIS A 484 -0.79 -4.12 -19.35
C HIS A 484 -1.73 -3.76 -20.51
N THR A 485 -2.93 -4.33 -20.58
CA THR A 485 -3.85 -4.14 -21.70
C THR A 485 -4.30 -2.70 -21.82
N ARG A 486 -4.40 -1.96 -20.72
CA ARG A 486 -4.74 -0.55 -20.74
C ARG A 486 -3.68 0.29 -21.45
N ALA A 487 -2.41 0.09 -21.13
CA ALA A 487 -1.31 0.82 -21.78
C ALA A 487 -1.27 0.55 -23.29
N ARG A 488 -1.55 -0.67 -23.72
CA ARG A 488 -1.70 -1.01 -25.14
C ARG A 488 -2.89 -0.31 -25.77
N MET A 489 -4.05 -0.34 -25.13
CA MET A 489 -5.26 0.34 -25.59
C MET A 489 -5.03 1.85 -25.77
N PHE A 490 -4.33 2.48 -24.87
CA PHE A 490 -3.98 3.90 -24.95
C PHE A 490 -3.04 4.18 -26.12
N ALA A 491 -2.03 3.33 -26.33
CA ALA A 491 -1.15 3.42 -27.49
C ALA A 491 -1.95 3.27 -28.80
N ASP A 492 -2.84 2.28 -28.89
CA ASP A 492 -3.71 2.07 -30.04
C ASP A 492 -4.62 3.27 -30.31
N ALA A 493 -5.15 3.89 -29.25
CA ALA A 493 -5.96 5.09 -29.39
C ALA A 493 -5.17 6.25 -30.00
N VAL A 494 -4.01 6.58 -29.42
CA VAL A 494 -3.17 7.72 -29.90
C VAL A 494 -2.65 7.49 -31.31
N LEU A 495 -2.33 6.24 -31.68
CA LEU A 495 -1.87 5.87 -33.01
C LEU A 495 -2.99 5.87 -34.06
N GLY A 496 -4.25 6.05 -33.66
CA GLY A 496 -5.40 6.06 -34.57
C GLY A 496 -5.90 4.67 -34.98
N ASN A 497 -5.48 3.63 -34.27
CA ASN A 497 -5.95 2.24 -34.49
C ASN A 497 -7.37 2.02 -33.92
N LEU A 498 -7.85 2.90 -33.04
CA LEU A 498 -9.23 2.93 -32.56
C LEU A 498 -10.05 3.93 -33.39
N LYS A 499 -11.19 3.45 -33.90
CA LYS A 499 -12.12 4.32 -34.65
C LYS A 499 -13.14 4.95 -33.69
N LEU A 500 -13.37 6.25 -33.83
CA LEU A 500 -14.21 7.04 -32.93
C LEU A 500 -15.60 6.42 -32.75
N LYS A 501 -16.35 6.21 -33.86
CA LYS A 501 -17.73 5.67 -33.82
C LYS A 501 -17.82 4.25 -33.26
N GLU A 502 -16.85 3.39 -33.56
CA GLU A 502 -16.81 2.03 -33.01
C GLU A 502 -16.54 2.05 -31.50
N THR A 503 -15.68 2.97 -31.06
CA THR A 503 -15.36 3.16 -29.64
C THR A 503 -16.56 3.70 -28.89
N GLU A 504 -17.30 4.67 -29.42
CA GLU A 504 -18.55 5.19 -28.86
C GLU A 504 -19.55 4.05 -28.63
N LYS A 505 -19.79 3.22 -29.65
CA LYS A 505 -20.69 2.07 -29.52
C LYS A 505 -20.24 1.09 -28.44
N LYS A 506 -18.94 0.76 -28.38
CA LYS A 506 -18.39 -0.13 -27.34
C LYS A 506 -18.52 0.47 -25.94
N ILE A 507 -18.38 1.80 -25.81
CA ILE A 507 -18.58 2.50 -24.54
C ILE A 507 -20.06 2.44 -24.12
N GLU A 508 -20.99 2.70 -25.02
CA GLU A 508 -22.43 2.60 -24.75
C GLU A 508 -22.83 1.19 -24.30
N ASP A 509 -22.32 0.16 -24.98
CA ASP A 509 -22.64 -1.24 -24.70
C ASP A 509 -22.03 -1.75 -23.39
N LYS A 510 -20.76 -1.45 -23.12
CA LYS A 510 -19.97 -2.06 -22.04
C LYS A 510 -19.71 -1.14 -20.85
N ARG A 511 -19.80 0.18 -21.02
CA ARG A 511 -19.46 1.23 -20.04
C ARG A 511 -18.10 1.01 -19.38
N ASN A 512 -17.10 0.58 -20.17
CA ASN A 512 -15.75 0.30 -19.70
C ASN A 512 -14.97 1.62 -19.53
N LYS A 513 -14.37 1.83 -18.35
CA LYS A 513 -13.68 3.07 -18.00
C LYS A 513 -12.40 3.31 -18.81
N ASP A 514 -11.66 2.26 -19.10
CA ASP A 514 -10.43 2.36 -19.91
C ASP A 514 -10.76 2.75 -21.36
N LEU A 515 -11.89 2.26 -21.89
CA LEU A 515 -12.40 2.72 -23.18
C LEU A 515 -12.81 4.19 -23.15
N VAL A 516 -13.45 4.63 -22.07
CA VAL A 516 -13.81 6.04 -21.87
C VAL A 516 -12.57 6.93 -21.83
N ALA A 517 -11.53 6.53 -21.10
CA ALA A 517 -10.27 7.27 -21.06
C ALA A 517 -9.57 7.30 -22.43
N SER A 518 -9.54 6.15 -23.15
CA SER A 518 -8.90 6.03 -24.46
C SER A 518 -9.63 6.78 -25.57
N TYR A 519 -10.95 6.94 -25.45
CA TYR A 519 -11.78 7.67 -26.42
C TYR A 519 -11.29 9.09 -26.68
N SER A 520 -10.91 9.79 -25.61
CA SER A 520 -10.39 11.15 -25.67
C SER A 520 -8.96 11.24 -26.23
N LEU A 521 -8.25 10.11 -26.37
CA LEU A 521 -6.89 10.03 -26.89
C LEU A 521 -6.86 9.79 -28.41
N ILE A 522 -7.95 9.37 -29.02
CA ILE A 522 -8.04 9.17 -30.47
C ILE A 522 -7.70 10.48 -31.17
N PRO A 523 -6.86 10.47 -32.23
CA PRO A 523 -6.50 11.67 -32.96
C PRO A 523 -7.72 12.51 -33.35
N LEU A 524 -7.59 13.81 -33.23
CA LEU A 524 -8.66 14.75 -33.57
C LEU A 524 -8.89 14.80 -35.06
N LEU A 525 -10.15 14.94 -35.47
CA LEU A 525 -10.55 15.13 -36.84
C LEU A 525 -10.07 16.51 -37.37
N LYS A 526 -10.21 16.76 -38.66
CA LYS A 526 -9.76 17.98 -39.34
C LYS A 526 -10.31 19.25 -38.66
N ASP A 527 -11.59 19.26 -38.34
CA ASP A 527 -12.21 20.30 -37.51
C ASP A 527 -12.14 19.92 -36.04
N LYS A 528 -11.03 20.32 -35.42
CA LYS A 528 -10.72 19.98 -34.01
C LYS A 528 -11.77 20.47 -33.03
N GLN A 529 -12.31 21.68 -33.23
CA GLN A 529 -13.30 22.25 -32.33
C GLN A 529 -14.63 21.51 -32.39
N LYS A 530 -15.09 21.21 -33.58
CA LYS A 530 -16.32 20.47 -33.78
C LYS A 530 -16.21 19.01 -33.27
N ASP A 531 -15.07 18.38 -33.48
CA ASP A 531 -14.81 17.04 -32.96
C ASP A 531 -14.72 17.01 -31.41
N ALA A 532 -14.03 17.99 -30.83
CA ALA A 532 -13.95 18.09 -29.38
C ALA A 532 -15.31 18.35 -28.75
N LEU A 533 -16.14 19.18 -29.37
CA LEU A 533 -17.50 19.44 -28.92
C LEU A 533 -18.37 18.18 -28.98
N HIS A 534 -18.26 17.42 -30.05
CA HIS A 534 -18.97 16.12 -30.19
C HIS A 534 -18.55 15.14 -29.08
N ARG A 535 -17.23 15.01 -28.83
CA ARG A 535 -16.71 14.14 -27.76
C ARG A 535 -17.14 14.61 -26.36
N TYR A 536 -17.10 15.92 -26.14
CA TYR A 536 -17.56 16.51 -24.89
C TYR A 536 -19.05 16.21 -24.63
N GLN A 537 -19.91 16.40 -25.63
CA GLN A 537 -21.33 16.08 -25.55
C GLN A 537 -21.57 14.59 -25.30
N PHE A 538 -20.84 13.71 -25.95
CA PHE A 538 -20.91 12.26 -25.73
C PHE A 538 -20.56 11.88 -24.29
N LEU A 539 -19.48 12.44 -23.73
CA LEU A 539 -19.06 12.21 -22.35
C LEU A 539 -20.07 12.75 -21.35
N GLN A 540 -20.67 13.91 -21.62
CA GLN A 540 -21.74 14.47 -20.79
C GLN A 540 -23.03 13.60 -20.82
N LYS A 541 -23.38 13.06 -21.97
CA LYS A 541 -24.49 12.09 -22.12
C LYS A 541 -24.22 10.84 -21.27
N PHE A 542 -23.03 10.28 -21.37
CA PHE A 542 -22.62 9.13 -20.57
C PHE A 542 -22.74 9.39 -19.07
N LEU A 543 -22.29 10.56 -18.60
CA LEU A 543 -22.38 10.96 -17.19
C LEU A 543 -23.84 11.12 -16.73
N LYS A 544 -24.69 11.68 -17.59
CA LYS A 544 -26.13 11.81 -17.32
C LYS A 544 -26.80 10.45 -17.15
N GLU A 545 -26.45 9.50 -18.00
CA GLU A 545 -26.95 8.13 -17.94
C GLU A 545 -26.48 7.37 -16.69
N SER A 546 -25.34 7.74 -16.10
CA SER A 546 -24.82 7.16 -14.86
C SER A 546 -25.77 7.30 -13.67
N LYS A 547 -26.70 8.27 -13.72
CA LYS A 547 -27.74 8.47 -12.68
C LYS A 547 -28.64 7.26 -12.49
N LYS A 548 -28.71 6.35 -13.48
CA LYS A 548 -29.49 5.10 -13.40
C LYS A 548 -28.88 4.07 -12.46
N PHE A 549 -27.62 4.24 -12.06
CA PHE A 549 -26.86 3.28 -11.25
C PHE A 549 -26.74 3.76 -9.80
N GLY A 550 -26.37 2.82 -8.91
CA GLY A 550 -26.12 3.11 -7.51
C GLY A 550 -24.95 4.11 -7.28
N ALA A 551 -24.89 4.70 -6.09
CA ALA A 551 -23.99 5.80 -5.75
C ALA A 551 -22.50 5.50 -6.04
N GLN A 552 -22.03 4.31 -5.71
CA GLN A 552 -20.63 3.90 -5.90
C GLN A 552 -20.24 3.83 -7.39
N ARG A 553 -21.07 3.19 -8.22
CA ARG A 553 -20.83 3.12 -9.67
C ARG A 553 -20.90 4.50 -10.31
N ARG A 554 -21.87 5.32 -9.92
CA ARG A 554 -22.01 6.70 -10.40
C ARG A 554 -20.77 7.54 -10.09
N ALA A 555 -20.25 7.46 -8.87
CA ALA A 555 -19.01 8.14 -8.48
C ALA A 555 -17.80 7.67 -9.31
N SER A 556 -17.70 6.38 -9.51
CA SER A 556 -16.64 5.76 -10.32
C SER A 556 -16.70 6.16 -11.80
N GLU A 557 -17.89 6.20 -12.39
CA GLU A 557 -18.09 6.66 -13.77
C GLU A 557 -17.84 8.18 -13.91
N ALA A 558 -18.23 8.97 -12.91
CA ALA A 558 -17.92 10.41 -12.89
C ALA A 558 -16.41 10.68 -12.86
N LYS A 559 -15.65 9.89 -12.08
CA LYS A 559 -14.20 9.98 -12.07
C LYS A 559 -13.60 9.63 -13.46
N ALA A 560 -14.09 8.57 -14.09
CA ALA A 560 -13.65 8.18 -15.43
C ALA A 560 -13.92 9.29 -16.48
N ILE A 561 -15.06 9.97 -16.39
CA ILE A 561 -15.37 11.12 -17.25
C ILE A 561 -14.42 12.29 -17.02
N ASN A 562 -14.13 12.63 -15.76
CA ASN A 562 -13.17 13.70 -15.44
C ASN A 562 -11.80 13.41 -16.04
N ILE A 563 -11.29 12.19 -15.88
CA ILE A 563 -10.00 11.77 -16.47
C ILE A 563 -10.06 11.82 -18.02
N SER A 564 -11.17 11.37 -18.62
CA SER A 564 -11.34 11.45 -20.07
C SER A 564 -11.34 12.90 -20.58
N LEU A 565 -11.97 13.82 -19.86
CA LEU A 565 -11.94 15.24 -20.18
C LEU A 565 -10.54 15.85 -20.02
N GLU A 566 -9.78 15.44 -19.02
CA GLU A 566 -8.38 15.83 -18.89
C GLU A 566 -7.54 15.32 -20.08
N ASN A 567 -7.75 14.08 -20.50
CA ASN A 567 -7.11 13.51 -21.68
C ASN A 567 -7.50 14.29 -22.97
N LEU A 568 -8.79 14.66 -23.11
CA LEU A 568 -9.24 15.46 -24.23
C LEU A 568 -8.62 16.86 -24.21
N SER A 569 -8.49 17.47 -23.04
CA SER A 569 -7.83 18.77 -22.86
C SER A 569 -6.37 18.70 -23.34
N ARG A 570 -5.62 17.68 -22.94
CA ARG A 570 -4.24 17.47 -23.41
C ARG A 570 -4.17 17.20 -24.92
N ASN A 571 -5.11 16.43 -25.45
CA ASN A 571 -5.17 16.15 -26.91
C ASN A 571 -5.48 17.42 -27.72
N MET A 572 -6.30 18.32 -27.18
CA MET A 572 -6.61 19.62 -27.78
C MET A 572 -5.48 20.65 -27.60
N GLY A 573 -4.53 20.40 -26.69
CA GLY A 573 -3.45 21.33 -26.36
C GLY A 573 -3.84 22.44 -25.38
N TYR A 574 -4.92 22.27 -24.62
CA TYR A 574 -5.25 23.18 -23.53
C TYR A 574 -4.33 22.95 -22.33
N SER A 575 -4.06 23.98 -21.55
CA SER A 575 -3.23 23.90 -20.36
C SER A 575 -3.86 23.11 -19.23
N ASP A 576 -5.18 23.06 -19.18
CA ASP A 576 -5.96 22.32 -18.19
C ASP A 576 -7.38 22.00 -18.65
N VAL A 577 -8.05 21.12 -17.91
CA VAL A 577 -9.41 20.68 -18.22
C VAL A 577 -10.46 21.78 -18.04
N THR A 578 -10.23 22.75 -17.20
CA THR A 578 -11.15 23.85 -16.93
C THR A 578 -11.31 24.70 -18.18
N ARG A 579 -10.20 24.98 -18.86
CA ARG A 579 -10.20 25.73 -20.11
C ARG A 579 -10.90 25.00 -21.25
N LEU A 580 -10.69 23.69 -21.36
CA LEU A 580 -11.46 22.87 -22.31
C LEU A 580 -12.96 23.00 -22.05
N ILE A 581 -13.39 22.77 -20.82
CA ILE A 581 -14.83 22.76 -20.45
C ILE A 581 -15.45 24.10 -20.80
N TRP A 582 -14.83 25.20 -20.47
CA TRP A 582 -15.36 26.53 -20.78
C TRP A 582 -15.49 26.81 -22.26
N ASN A 583 -14.49 26.40 -23.05
CA ASN A 583 -14.59 26.54 -24.51
C ASN A 583 -15.73 25.70 -25.06
N MET A 584 -15.94 24.49 -24.55
CA MET A 584 -17.02 23.62 -25.00
C MET A 584 -18.40 24.16 -24.57
N GLU A 585 -18.53 24.62 -23.35
CA GLU A 585 -19.78 25.20 -22.86
C GLU A 585 -20.17 26.47 -23.63
N THR A 586 -19.20 27.33 -23.95
CA THR A 586 -19.43 28.52 -24.78
C THR A 586 -19.83 28.14 -26.21
N ALA A 587 -19.21 27.12 -26.79
CA ALA A 587 -19.59 26.61 -28.13
C ALA A 587 -21.02 26.05 -28.14
N LEU A 588 -21.42 25.32 -27.09
CA LEU A 588 -22.78 24.78 -26.95
C LEU A 588 -23.83 25.89 -26.92
N ILE A 589 -23.56 27.00 -26.23
CA ILE A 589 -24.49 28.15 -26.23
C ILE A 589 -24.65 28.75 -27.62
N ASN A 590 -23.57 28.84 -28.39
CA ASN A 590 -23.64 29.36 -29.77
C ASN A 590 -24.54 28.49 -30.66
N GLU A 591 -24.59 27.19 -30.45
CA GLU A 591 -25.52 26.30 -31.17
C GLU A 591 -26.99 26.49 -30.76
N MET A 592 -27.23 27.07 -29.61
CA MET A 592 -28.60 27.30 -29.06
C MET A 592 -29.13 28.72 -29.31
N LYS A 593 -28.37 29.60 -29.96
CA LYS A 593 -28.71 31.00 -30.15
C LYS A 593 -30.08 31.25 -30.78
N GLU A 594 -30.50 30.41 -31.68
CA GLU A 594 -31.81 30.52 -32.36
C GLU A 594 -32.99 30.45 -31.37
N TYR A 595 -32.82 29.76 -30.24
CA TYR A 595 -33.87 29.61 -29.23
C TYR A 595 -34.01 30.82 -28.28
N PHE A 596 -33.10 31.78 -28.32
CA PHE A 596 -33.18 33.02 -27.55
C PHE A 596 -33.97 34.10 -28.30
N GLU A 597 -34.19 33.89 -29.58
CA GLU A 597 -34.98 34.80 -30.40
C GLU A 597 -36.47 34.33 -30.43
N PRO A 598 -37.45 35.28 -30.39
CA PRO A 598 -38.85 34.93 -30.46
C PRO A 598 -39.20 34.21 -31.77
N LYS A 599 -39.75 33.00 -31.65
CA LYS A 599 -40.29 32.26 -32.79
C LYS A 599 -41.78 32.17 -32.68
N LYS A 600 -42.43 32.60 -33.71
CA LYS A 600 -43.91 32.61 -33.80
C LYS A 600 -44.43 31.21 -34.10
N LEU A 601 -45.27 30.70 -33.24
CA LEU A 601 -46.04 29.47 -33.39
C LEU A 601 -47.51 29.85 -33.33
N ASP A 602 -48.21 29.81 -34.46
CA ASP A 602 -49.53 30.43 -34.62
C ASP A 602 -49.52 31.93 -34.21
N ASP A 603 -50.15 32.24 -33.10
CA ASP A 603 -50.29 33.59 -32.54
C ASP A 603 -49.47 33.78 -31.23
N VAL A 604 -48.59 32.82 -30.92
CA VAL A 604 -47.77 32.84 -29.73
C VAL A 604 -46.28 32.88 -30.12
N ASP A 605 -45.55 33.84 -29.57
CA ASP A 605 -44.10 33.91 -29.63
C ASP A 605 -43.50 33.09 -28.52
N VAL A 606 -42.55 32.19 -28.87
CA VAL A 606 -41.89 31.30 -27.94
C VAL A 606 -40.40 31.48 -28.03
N TYR A 607 -39.73 31.72 -26.88
CA TYR A 607 -38.26 31.88 -26.79
C TYR A 607 -37.77 31.60 -25.37
N ILE A 608 -36.43 31.45 -25.23
CA ILE A 608 -35.79 31.30 -23.92
C ILE A 608 -35.21 32.64 -23.50
N LYS A 609 -35.50 33.06 -22.29
CA LYS A 609 -34.85 34.18 -21.61
C LYS A 609 -33.93 33.66 -20.53
N ILE A 610 -32.70 34.24 -20.43
CA ILE A 610 -31.80 34.04 -19.32
C ILE A 610 -31.81 35.28 -18.44
N ASP A 611 -32.09 35.11 -17.16
CA ASP A 611 -32.12 36.19 -16.18
C ASP A 611 -30.73 36.63 -15.72
N ASP A 612 -30.67 37.66 -14.87
CA ASP A 612 -29.46 38.23 -14.30
C ASP A 612 -28.73 37.25 -13.30
N LEU A 613 -29.33 36.13 -13.03
CA LEU A 613 -28.74 35.06 -12.20
C LEU A 613 -28.22 33.86 -13.05
N GLY A 614 -28.36 33.94 -14.37
CA GLY A 614 -28.00 32.87 -15.30
C GLY A 614 -29.04 31.74 -15.40
N GLN A 615 -30.24 31.96 -14.83
CA GLN A 615 -31.32 30.98 -14.89
C GLN A 615 -32.12 31.17 -16.18
N SER A 616 -32.43 30.07 -16.85
CA SER A 616 -33.21 30.07 -18.08
C SER A 616 -34.68 29.81 -17.81
N GLU A 617 -35.55 30.49 -18.56
CA GLU A 617 -37.00 30.33 -18.54
C GLU A 617 -37.56 30.33 -19.96
N ILE A 618 -38.55 29.52 -20.23
CA ILE A 618 -39.26 29.55 -21.53
C ILE A 618 -40.38 30.56 -21.42
N ILE A 619 -40.35 31.59 -22.29
CA ILE A 619 -41.35 32.63 -22.36
C ILE A 619 -42.34 32.28 -23.46
N TYR A 620 -43.59 32.41 -23.15
CA TYR A 620 -44.73 32.32 -24.08
C TYR A 620 -45.41 33.66 -24.12
N GLU A 621 -45.43 34.32 -25.25
CA GLU A 621 -45.97 35.66 -25.37
C GLU A 621 -47.04 35.74 -26.49
N LYS A 622 -48.18 36.40 -26.21
CA LYS A 622 -49.22 36.62 -27.19
C LYS A 622 -49.59 38.09 -27.21
N ALA A 623 -49.51 38.74 -28.38
CA ALA A 623 -49.79 40.15 -28.55
C ALA A 623 -49.09 41.04 -27.47
N GLY A 624 -47.81 40.76 -27.18
CA GLY A 624 -46.99 41.52 -26.22
C GLY A 624 -47.36 41.24 -24.73
N LYS A 625 -48.18 40.22 -24.44
CA LYS A 625 -48.46 39.78 -23.07
C LYS A 625 -47.98 38.37 -22.81
N GLU A 626 -47.22 38.23 -21.73
CA GLU A 626 -46.73 36.91 -21.29
C GLU A 626 -47.89 36.01 -20.83
N LEU A 627 -47.89 34.78 -21.30
CA LEU A 627 -48.88 33.77 -20.95
C LEU A 627 -48.37 32.94 -19.78
N LYS A 628 -49.20 32.64 -18.80
CA LYS A 628 -48.85 31.78 -17.65
C LYS A 628 -48.55 30.31 -18.05
N SER A 629 -49.04 29.88 -19.21
CA SER A 629 -48.82 28.50 -19.71
C SER A 629 -49.04 28.41 -21.20
N LEU A 630 -48.37 27.41 -21.81
CA LEU A 630 -48.48 27.10 -23.22
C LEU A 630 -49.92 26.64 -23.55
N PRO A 631 -50.56 27.18 -24.63
CA PRO A 631 -51.84 26.70 -25.14
C PRO A 631 -51.80 25.20 -25.48
N THR A 632 -52.85 24.48 -25.14
CA THR A 632 -52.88 23.00 -25.25
C THR A 632 -52.66 22.51 -26.67
N LYS A 633 -53.12 23.28 -27.69
CA LYS A 633 -52.90 22.94 -29.11
C LYS A 633 -51.43 22.90 -29.56
N LEU A 634 -50.56 23.69 -28.90
CA LEU A 634 -49.13 23.78 -29.21
C LEU A 634 -48.26 22.79 -28.43
N LYS A 635 -48.82 22.08 -27.43
CA LYS A 635 -48.04 21.19 -26.57
C LYS A 635 -47.27 20.04 -27.29
N LYS A 636 -47.81 19.63 -28.46
CA LYS A 636 -47.22 18.57 -29.29
C LYS A 636 -46.35 19.08 -30.48
N ASP A 637 -46.17 20.39 -30.57
CA ASP A 637 -45.32 20.98 -31.59
C ASP A 637 -43.88 20.57 -31.42
N LYS A 638 -43.20 20.18 -32.53
CA LYS A 638 -41.79 19.74 -32.53
C LYS A 638 -40.84 20.82 -31.99
N TYR A 639 -41.13 22.10 -32.29
CA TYR A 639 -40.31 23.18 -31.74
C TYR A 639 -40.45 23.33 -30.23
N ILE A 640 -41.63 23.07 -29.71
CA ILE A 640 -41.85 23.06 -28.26
C ILE A 640 -41.13 21.93 -27.57
N GLU A 641 -41.03 20.76 -28.17
CA GLU A 641 -40.19 19.67 -27.65
C GLU A 641 -38.70 20.05 -27.69
N ALA A 642 -38.25 20.63 -28.79
CA ALA A 642 -36.85 21.07 -28.95
C ALA A 642 -36.47 22.17 -27.94
N ILE A 643 -37.29 23.21 -27.78
CA ILE A 643 -37.00 24.31 -26.85
C ILE A 643 -37.03 23.85 -25.38
N LYS A 644 -37.87 22.89 -25.03
CA LYS A 644 -37.84 22.27 -23.70
C LYS A 644 -36.56 21.49 -23.42
N GLU A 645 -36.05 20.80 -24.42
CA GLU A 645 -34.75 20.09 -24.28
C GLU A 645 -33.60 21.09 -24.16
N VAL A 646 -33.59 22.15 -24.97
CA VAL A 646 -32.63 23.26 -24.86
C VAL A 646 -32.65 23.90 -23.46
N HIS A 647 -33.85 24.22 -22.96
CA HIS A 647 -34.04 24.77 -21.62
C HIS A 647 -33.49 23.84 -20.52
N LYS A 648 -33.71 22.53 -20.65
CA LYS A 648 -33.17 21.54 -19.75
C LYS A 648 -31.63 21.51 -19.81
N ASN A 649 -31.03 21.57 -21.01
CA ASN A 649 -29.59 21.61 -21.21
C ASN A 649 -28.97 22.89 -20.60
N LEU A 650 -29.63 24.05 -20.74
CA LEU A 650 -29.18 25.31 -20.12
C LEU A 650 -29.17 25.22 -18.58
N LYS A 651 -30.20 24.60 -17.98
CA LYS A 651 -30.24 24.37 -16.53
C LYS A 651 -29.09 23.43 -16.08
N GLU A 652 -28.79 22.41 -16.85
CA GLU A 652 -27.68 21.52 -16.57
C GLU A 652 -26.34 22.25 -16.74
N GLN A 653 -26.17 23.07 -17.76
CA GLN A 653 -24.99 23.90 -17.97
C GLN A 653 -24.77 24.89 -16.83
N TYR A 654 -25.80 25.58 -16.38
CA TYR A 654 -25.70 26.44 -15.19
C TYR A 654 -25.15 25.69 -13.97
N ARG A 655 -25.67 24.49 -13.70
CA ARG A 655 -25.21 23.67 -12.57
C ARG A 655 -23.76 23.27 -12.70
N ARG A 656 -23.33 22.86 -13.90
CA ARG A 656 -21.93 22.48 -14.17
C ARG A 656 -21.01 23.70 -14.03
N SER A 657 -21.35 24.82 -14.64
CA SER A 657 -20.55 26.06 -14.58
C SER A 657 -20.41 26.58 -13.15
N ARG A 658 -21.52 26.58 -12.40
CA ARG A 658 -21.51 26.97 -10.99
C ARG A 658 -20.54 26.08 -10.16
N LYS A 659 -20.65 24.76 -10.31
CA LYS A 659 -19.78 23.80 -9.58
C LYS A 659 -18.32 24.02 -9.95
N MET A 660 -18.02 24.14 -11.22
CA MET A 660 -16.67 24.32 -11.73
C MET A 660 -16.03 25.62 -11.24
N LEU A 661 -16.78 26.72 -11.21
CA LEU A 661 -16.28 28.01 -10.69
C LEU A 661 -16.07 27.96 -9.17
N GLU A 662 -16.89 27.22 -8.44
CA GLU A 662 -16.67 26.98 -7.01
C GLU A 662 -15.39 26.16 -6.78
N GLU A 663 -15.14 25.11 -7.55
CA GLU A 663 -13.91 24.32 -7.51
C GLU A 663 -12.69 25.16 -7.88
N ALA A 664 -12.80 26.01 -8.90
CA ALA A 664 -11.73 26.94 -9.29
C ALA A 664 -11.38 27.92 -8.16
N MET A 665 -12.36 28.40 -7.40
CA MET A 665 -12.14 29.20 -6.20
C MET A 665 -11.42 28.41 -5.11
N GLU A 666 -11.87 27.18 -4.85
CA GLU A 666 -11.28 26.30 -3.82
C GLU A 666 -9.81 25.93 -4.14
N ASP A 667 -9.53 25.69 -5.41
CA ASP A 667 -8.19 25.29 -5.89
C ASP A 667 -7.28 26.49 -6.21
N GLY A 668 -7.79 27.71 -6.13
CA GLY A 668 -7.03 28.93 -6.45
C GLY A 668 -6.62 29.03 -7.93
N THR A 669 -7.43 28.48 -8.83
CA THR A 669 -7.17 28.48 -10.28
C THR A 669 -7.06 29.92 -10.82
N GLU A 670 -5.96 30.24 -11.51
CA GLU A 670 -5.73 31.54 -12.13
C GLU A 670 -6.21 31.55 -13.58
N PHE A 671 -6.77 32.70 -13.98
CA PHE A 671 -7.29 32.95 -15.32
C PHE A 671 -6.63 34.20 -15.91
N TYR A 672 -6.35 34.17 -17.19
CA TYR A 672 -5.96 35.38 -17.89
C TYR A 672 -7.16 36.31 -18.11
N GLY A 673 -6.89 37.62 -18.19
CA GLY A 673 -7.93 38.61 -18.43
C GLY A 673 -8.72 38.34 -19.71
N TYR A 674 -8.06 37.89 -20.80
CA TYR A 674 -8.73 37.54 -22.04
C TYR A 674 -9.67 36.34 -21.88
N GLU A 675 -9.35 35.39 -20.96
CA GLU A 675 -10.24 34.23 -20.70
C GLU A 675 -11.49 34.64 -19.96
N ILE A 676 -11.37 35.54 -18.96
CA ILE A 676 -12.55 36.09 -18.27
C ILE A 676 -13.44 36.89 -19.24
N GLU A 677 -12.83 37.69 -20.09
CA GLU A 677 -13.59 38.43 -21.10
C GLU A 677 -14.35 37.51 -22.06
N ASN A 678 -13.70 36.43 -22.49
CA ASN A 678 -14.37 35.42 -23.34
C ASN A 678 -15.55 34.73 -22.61
N LEU A 679 -15.39 34.40 -21.34
CA LEU A 679 -16.46 33.83 -20.52
C LEU A 679 -17.62 34.81 -20.30
N MET A 680 -17.34 36.12 -20.25
CA MET A 680 -18.37 37.15 -20.14
C MET A 680 -19.27 37.25 -21.40
N THR A 681 -18.89 36.63 -22.49
CA THR A 681 -19.75 36.52 -23.70
C THR A 681 -20.77 35.38 -23.56
N ASN A 682 -20.62 34.49 -22.62
CA ASN A 682 -21.55 33.39 -22.38
C ASN A 682 -22.71 33.85 -21.48
N PRO A 683 -23.94 33.87 -21.97
CA PRO A 683 -25.10 34.42 -21.23
C PRO A 683 -25.48 33.62 -19.97
N VAL A 684 -25.03 32.39 -19.82
CA VAL A 684 -25.24 31.59 -18.60
C VAL A 684 -24.11 31.84 -17.58
N ILE A 685 -22.87 31.99 -18.04
CA ILE A 685 -21.68 32.13 -17.18
C ILE A 685 -21.48 33.58 -16.74
N ALA A 686 -21.73 34.56 -17.62
CA ALA A 686 -21.55 35.98 -17.33
C ALA A 686 -22.27 36.46 -16.06
N PRO A 687 -23.55 36.15 -15.84
CA PRO A 687 -24.25 36.51 -14.60
C PRO A 687 -23.61 35.89 -13.35
N ILE A 688 -23.10 34.67 -13.45
CA ILE A 688 -22.38 33.98 -12.36
C ILE A 688 -21.13 34.77 -11.99
N LEU A 689 -20.28 35.10 -12.99
CA LEU A 689 -19.04 35.83 -12.77
C LEU A 689 -19.24 37.25 -12.25
N LYS A 690 -20.26 37.95 -12.70
CA LYS A 690 -20.58 39.32 -12.26
C LYS A 690 -20.84 39.46 -10.77
N SER A 691 -21.34 38.39 -10.13
CA SER A 691 -21.64 38.38 -8.69
C SER A 691 -20.45 37.98 -7.80
N LEU A 692 -19.36 37.54 -8.42
CA LEU A 692 -18.18 37.04 -7.71
C LEU A 692 -17.11 38.11 -7.54
N VAL A 693 -16.38 38.04 -6.42
CA VAL A 693 -15.21 38.86 -6.16
C VAL A 693 -13.98 38.16 -6.73
N PHE A 694 -13.17 38.88 -7.49
CA PHE A 694 -11.90 38.41 -8.04
C PHE A 694 -10.73 39.02 -7.28
N LYS A 695 -9.60 38.32 -7.31
CA LYS A 695 -8.30 38.81 -6.84
C LYS A 695 -7.32 38.88 -7.99
N MET A 696 -6.64 40.00 -8.10
CA MET A 696 -5.54 40.24 -9.04
C MET A 696 -4.37 40.87 -8.28
N GLY A 697 -3.34 40.07 -8.01
CA GLY A 697 -2.28 40.48 -7.10
C GLY A 697 -2.85 40.76 -5.70
N ASN A 698 -2.75 42.04 -5.24
CA ASN A 698 -3.32 42.45 -3.95
C ASN A 698 -4.68 43.16 -4.08
N ASP A 699 -5.18 43.32 -5.31
CA ASP A 699 -6.44 44.01 -5.56
C ASP A 699 -7.61 43.03 -5.59
N LEU A 700 -8.69 43.38 -4.90
CA LEU A 700 -9.95 42.67 -4.86
C LEU A 700 -11.04 43.51 -5.51
N GLY A 701 -11.96 42.86 -6.22
CA GLY A 701 -13.10 43.58 -6.80
C GLY A 701 -14.00 42.70 -7.64
N TYR A 702 -15.15 43.26 -8.00
CA TYR A 702 -16.02 42.69 -9.00
C TYR A 702 -15.50 43.01 -10.41
N TYR A 703 -15.62 42.06 -11.32
CA TYR A 703 -15.21 42.25 -12.70
C TYR A 703 -16.30 43.01 -13.47
N VAL A 704 -15.99 44.18 -13.91
CA VAL A 704 -16.91 45.05 -14.69
C VAL A 704 -16.13 45.78 -15.78
N ASP A 705 -16.48 45.58 -17.05
CA ASP A 705 -15.91 46.28 -18.20
C ASP A 705 -14.37 46.31 -18.19
N LYS A 706 -13.73 45.15 -18.16
CA LYS A 706 -12.27 44.98 -18.11
C LYS A 706 -11.59 45.67 -16.92
N LYS A 707 -12.28 45.85 -15.82
CA LYS A 707 -11.77 46.44 -14.58
C LYS A 707 -12.21 45.65 -13.36
N LEU A 708 -11.39 45.58 -12.33
CA LEU A 708 -11.79 45.20 -11.00
C LEU A 708 -12.26 46.44 -10.24
N LYS A 709 -13.51 46.42 -9.81
CA LYS A 709 -14.11 47.49 -9.00
C LYS A 709 -14.27 47.00 -7.55
N SER A 710 -13.50 47.60 -6.64
CA SER A 710 -13.59 47.26 -5.22
C SER A 710 -14.76 47.96 -4.54
N VAL A 711 -15.22 47.40 -3.39
CA VAL A 711 -16.23 48.06 -2.52
C VAL A 711 -15.78 49.42 -2.01
N LYS A 712 -14.48 49.68 -1.99
CA LYS A 712 -13.91 51.00 -1.65
C LYS A 712 -13.80 51.95 -2.84
N LYS A 713 -14.48 51.67 -3.94
CA LYS A 713 -14.51 52.46 -5.18
C LYS A 713 -13.16 52.57 -5.92
N LYS A 714 -12.16 51.75 -5.56
CA LYS A 714 -10.94 51.62 -6.35
C LYS A 714 -11.27 50.83 -7.62
N SER A 715 -10.76 51.30 -8.77
CA SER A 715 -10.89 50.63 -10.05
C SER A 715 -9.53 50.32 -10.63
N VAL A 716 -9.24 49.05 -10.94
CA VAL A 716 -7.97 48.61 -11.50
C VAL A 716 -8.23 47.96 -12.86
N ALA A 717 -7.48 48.38 -13.88
CA ALA A 717 -7.63 47.81 -15.22
C ALA A 717 -7.17 46.34 -15.28
N VAL A 718 -7.93 45.51 -15.95
CA VAL A 718 -7.59 44.11 -16.26
C VAL A 718 -7.15 44.07 -17.73
N LYS A 719 -5.88 43.76 -17.95
CA LYS A 719 -5.30 43.54 -19.27
C LYS A 719 -5.49 42.10 -19.71
N ASP A 720 -5.34 41.82 -21.00
CA ASP A 720 -5.49 40.43 -21.52
C ASP A 720 -4.55 39.42 -20.87
N ASP A 721 -3.34 39.84 -20.49
CA ASP A 721 -2.32 39.06 -19.84
C ASP A 721 -2.35 39.11 -18.29
N SER A 722 -3.30 39.86 -17.70
CA SER A 722 -3.47 39.93 -16.26
C SER A 722 -3.95 38.57 -15.72
N LEU A 723 -3.36 38.11 -14.60
CA LEU A 723 -3.77 36.90 -13.91
C LEU A 723 -4.75 37.24 -12.78
N LEU A 724 -5.93 36.65 -12.85
CA LEU A 724 -6.98 36.79 -11.85
C LEU A 724 -7.37 35.40 -11.31
N LYS A 725 -7.78 35.37 -10.05
CA LYS A 725 -8.48 34.21 -9.50
C LYS A 725 -9.78 34.64 -8.84
N ILE A 726 -10.72 33.71 -8.72
CA ILE A 726 -11.91 33.90 -7.90
C ILE A 726 -11.47 33.92 -6.44
N ALA A 727 -11.73 35.04 -5.74
CA ALA A 727 -11.26 35.21 -4.37
C ALA A 727 -11.90 34.19 -3.44
N HIS A 728 -11.08 33.49 -2.67
CA HIS A 728 -11.55 32.68 -1.55
C HIS A 728 -11.87 33.57 -0.34
N CYS A 729 -12.72 33.13 0.57
CA CYS A 729 -13.01 33.90 1.79
C CYS A 729 -11.74 34.19 2.62
N PHE A 730 -10.70 33.38 2.52
CA PHE A 730 -9.40 33.63 3.12
C PHE A 730 -8.72 34.86 2.50
N ASP A 731 -8.77 35.06 1.18
CA ASP A 731 -8.23 36.24 0.50
C ASP A 731 -8.95 37.53 0.98
N LEU A 732 -10.28 37.43 1.19
CA LEU A 732 -11.07 38.55 1.75
C LEU A 732 -10.71 38.84 3.20
N PHE A 733 -10.46 37.81 3.99
CA PHE A 733 -10.01 37.94 5.37
C PHE A 733 -8.63 38.62 5.46
N GLU A 734 -7.66 38.14 4.67
CA GLU A 734 -6.33 38.72 4.65
C GLU A 734 -6.29 40.18 4.20
N SER A 735 -7.16 40.55 3.28
CA SER A 735 -7.26 41.94 2.80
C SER A 735 -7.81 42.91 3.86
N GLY A 736 -8.47 42.43 4.91
CA GLY A 736 -9.18 43.25 5.90
C GLY A 736 -10.52 43.80 5.41
N ASP A 737 -10.94 43.53 4.17
CA ASP A 737 -12.15 44.07 3.55
C ASP A 737 -13.35 43.12 3.56
N TRP A 738 -13.23 41.97 4.21
CA TRP A 738 -14.26 40.93 4.20
C TRP A 738 -15.62 41.44 4.65
N SER A 739 -15.70 42.14 5.78
CA SER A 739 -16.95 42.72 6.27
C SER A 739 -17.56 43.73 5.30
N ALA A 740 -16.72 44.49 4.58
CA ALA A 740 -17.20 45.47 3.60
C ALA A 740 -17.85 44.76 2.38
N TYR A 741 -17.30 43.62 1.92
CA TYR A 741 -17.91 42.83 0.88
C TYR A 741 -19.18 42.15 1.37
N GLN A 742 -19.24 41.67 2.61
CA GLN A 742 -20.45 41.11 3.22
C GLN A 742 -21.59 42.15 3.25
N LYS A 743 -21.25 43.37 3.70
CA LYS A 743 -22.19 44.50 3.72
C LYS A 743 -22.68 44.87 2.32
N ASP A 744 -21.79 44.96 1.34
CA ASP A 744 -22.11 45.31 -0.05
C ASP A 744 -23.11 44.28 -0.67
N ILE A 745 -22.83 42.97 -0.48
CA ILE A 745 -23.74 41.92 -0.94
C ILE A 745 -25.07 41.99 -0.24
N PHE A 746 -25.11 42.25 1.04
CA PHE A 746 -26.34 42.36 1.82
C PHE A 746 -27.17 43.59 1.37
N ASP A 747 -26.54 44.76 1.31
CA ASP A 747 -27.23 46.02 0.93
C ASP A 747 -27.75 46.00 -0.51
N LYS A 748 -27.08 45.32 -1.43
CA LYS A 748 -27.50 45.17 -2.83
C LYS A 748 -28.38 43.96 -3.08
N GLU A 749 -28.67 43.17 -2.06
CA GLU A 749 -29.43 41.90 -2.16
C GLU A 749 -28.87 40.95 -3.25
N LEU A 750 -27.53 40.97 -3.45
CA LEU A 750 -26.87 40.14 -4.45
C LEU A 750 -26.97 38.68 -4.09
N LYS A 751 -27.38 37.85 -5.04
CA LYS A 751 -27.36 36.38 -4.90
C LYS A 751 -26.15 35.82 -5.56
N GLN A 752 -25.21 35.36 -4.75
CA GLN A 752 -24.05 34.63 -5.28
C GLN A 752 -24.44 33.20 -5.65
N PRO A 753 -23.83 32.62 -6.72
CA PRO A 753 -24.16 31.27 -7.19
C PRO A 753 -23.78 30.20 -6.20
N PHE A 754 -22.78 30.43 -5.36
CA PHE A 754 -22.32 29.61 -4.25
C PHE A 754 -21.82 30.51 -3.13
N LYS A 755 -21.61 29.94 -1.96
CA LYS A 755 -21.05 30.67 -0.80
C LYS A 755 -19.61 31.07 -1.10
N GLN A 756 -19.37 32.32 -1.44
CA GLN A 756 -18.05 32.93 -1.55
C GLN A 756 -17.81 33.85 -0.36
N VAL A 757 -18.50 34.98 -0.32
CA VAL A 757 -18.31 36.03 0.70
C VAL A 757 -18.86 35.59 2.08
N PHE A 758 -19.92 34.80 2.10
CA PHE A 758 -20.50 34.22 3.31
C PHE A 758 -20.08 32.77 3.55
N ARG A 759 -18.91 32.37 3.02
CA ARG A 759 -18.34 31.04 3.27
C ARG A 759 -17.72 31.01 4.66
N GLU A 760 -17.93 29.92 5.38
CA GLU A 760 -17.29 29.68 6.65
C GLU A 760 -15.77 29.55 6.45
N LEU A 761 -15.01 30.27 7.27
CA LEU A 761 -13.54 30.23 7.25
C LEU A 761 -13.04 29.77 8.62
N TYR A 762 -12.21 28.74 8.61
CA TYR A 762 -11.45 28.33 9.78
C TYR A 762 -10.12 29.09 9.82
N VAL A 763 -9.95 29.92 10.82
CA VAL A 763 -8.69 30.63 11.07
C VAL A 763 -8.02 29.99 12.30
N LYS A 764 -6.76 29.62 12.18
CA LYS A 764 -5.97 29.07 13.28
C LYS A 764 -5.95 30.02 14.47
N THR A 765 -6.27 29.52 15.64
CA THR A 765 -6.16 30.27 16.92
C THR A 765 -4.69 30.37 17.34
N VAL A 766 -4.43 31.20 18.35
CA VAL A 766 -3.07 31.36 18.90
C VAL A 766 -2.52 30.00 19.40
N ASP A 767 -3.37 29.18 20.01
CA ASP A 767 -3.01 27.87 20.54
C ASP A 767 -2.72 26.81 19.46
N GLU A 768 -3.17 27.05 18.23
CA GLU A 768 -2.97 26.14 17.08
C GLU A 768 -1.77 26.57 16.23
N LYS A 769 -1.18 27.76 16.49
CA LYS A 769 0.02 28.20 15.77
C LYS A 769 1.19 27.27 16.05
N GLY A 770 1.84 26.78 14.99
CA GLY A 770 2.95 25.84 15.09
C GLY A 770 2.55 24.38 15.33
N ARG A 771 1.26 24.07 15.43
CA ARG A 771 0.77 22.69 15.52
C ARG A 771 0.35 22.16 14.16
N ASP A 772 0.52 20.87 13.98
CA ASP A 772 0.09 20.11 12.81
C ASP A 772 -1.35 19.56 12.95
N LYS A 773 -1.96 19.71 14.13
CA LYS A 773 -3.30 19.22 14.45
C LYS A 773 -4.16 20.31 15.08
N SER A 774 -5.43 20.34 14.70
CA SER A 774 -6.48 21.11 15.35
C SER A 774 -7.45 20.17 16.06
N LEU A 775 -7.75 20.47 17.33
CA LEU A 775 -8.71 19.71 18.14
C LEU A 775 -10.04 20.47 18.33
N ARG A 776 -10.23 21.57 17.59
CA ARG A 776 -11.40 22.45 17.75
C ARG A 776 -12.71 21.72 17.50
N TYR A 777 -12.73 20.78 16.58
CA TYR A 777 -13.91 20.00 16.23
C TYR A 777 -13.87 18.57 16.76
N ALA A 778 -12.90 18.26 17.64
CA ALA A 778 -12.83 16.97 18.29
C ALA A 778 -14.12 16.68 19.08
N GLY A 779 -14.66 15.49 18.93
CA GLY A 779 -15.93 15.08 19.55
C GLY A 779 -17.21 15.58 18.87
N HIS A 780 -17.09 16.29 17.73
CA HIS A 780 -18.27 16.65 16.92
C HIS A 780 -18.72 15.44 16.10
N GLN A 781 -20.04 15.26 16.07
CA GLN A 781 -20.65 14.21 15.26
C GLN A 781 -21.17 14.78 13.92
N VAL A 782 -20.94 14.06 12.85
CA VAL A 782 -21.44 14.41 11.51
C VAL A 782 -22.24 13.24 10.94
N GLN A 783 -23.03 13.52 9.90
CA GLN A 783 -23.76 12.46 9.18
C GLN A 783 -22.80 11.74 8.21
N PRO A 784 -22.40 10.48 8.47
CA PRO A 784 -21.33 9.80 7.71
C PRO A 784 -21.58 9.79 6.20
N SER A 785 -22.76 9.36 5.78
CA SER A 785 -23.08 9.23 4.36
C SER A 785 -23.10 10.57 3.61
N LYS A 786 -23.56 11.64 4.26
CA LYS A 786 -23.55 13.00 3.67
C LYS A 786 -22.13 13.57 3.63
N THR A 787 -21.35 13.40 4.71
CA THR A 787 -19.98 13.88 4.81
C THR A 787 -19.10 13.20 3.77
N VAL A 788 -19.15 11.87 3.70
CA VAL A 788 -18.44 11.09 2.71
C VAL A 788 -18.83 11.49 1.28
N ALA A 789 -20.12 11.65 1.00
CA ALA A 789 -20.59 12.06 -0.32
C ALA A 789 -20.07 13.45 -0.70
N LEU A 790 -20.10 14.42 0.22
CA LEU A 790 -19.60 15.77 0.01
C LEU A 790 -18.07 15.78 -0.20
N LEU A 791 -17.32 15.09 0.64
CA LEU A 791 -15.86 15.08 0.58
C LEU A 791 -15.34 14.33 -0.64
N LYS A 792 -15.98 13.22 -1.04
CA LYS A 792 -15.66 12.54 -2.31
C LYS A 792 -15.83 13.45 -3.52
N THR A 793 -16.86 14.29 -3.55
CA THR A 793 -17.04 15.25 -4.65
C THR A 793 -15.93 16.32 -4.70
N ARG A 794 -15.23 16.53 -3.59
CA ARG A 794 -14.10 17.45 -3.43
C ARG A 794 -12.73 16.74 -3.48
N ARG A 795 -12.68 15.52 -3.99
CA ARG A 795 -11.47 14.70 -4.17
C ARG A 795 -10.77 14.28 -2.87
N TRP A 796 -11.51 14.16 -1.77
CA TRP A 796 -11.02 13.51 -0.58
C TRP A 796 -11.04 12.00 -0.74
N ILE A 797 -9.98 11.34 -0.27
CA ILE A 797 -9.85 9.87 -0.21
C ILE A 797 -10.35 9.43 1.16
N ILE A 798 -10.95 8.24 1.21
CA ILE A 798 -11.42 7.63 2.45
C ILE A 798 -10.54 6.44 2.72
N ASP A 799 -9.82 6.48 3.82
CA ASP A 799 -9.12 5.35 4.38
C ASP A 799 -9.91 4.83 5.59
N GLY A 800 -10.21 3.53 5.60
CA GLY A 800 -11.02 2.91 6.68
C GLY A 800 -10.32 2.86 8.03
N GLN A 801 -9.00 3.08 8.07
CA GLN A 801 -8.19 3.08 9.29
C GLN A 801 -7.75 4.48 9.72
N GLU A 802 -7.50 5.38 8.75
CA GLU A 802 -6.93 6.70 9.01
C GLU A 802 -7.93 7.86 8.84
N GLY A 803 -9.13 7.58 8.32
CA GLY A 803 -10.17 8.57 8.12
C GLY A 803 -10.19 9.18 6.71
N LEU A 804 -10.30 10.49 6.62
CA LEU A 804 -10.45 11.20 5.36
C LEU A 804 -9.19 12.02 5.08
N GLU A 805 -8.64 11.91 3.87
CA GLU A 805 -7.45 12.68 3.50
C GLU A 805 -7.55 13.32 2.12
N LYS A 806 -6.89 14.46 1.96
CA LYS A 806 -6.69 15.13 0.69
C LYS A 806 -5.24 15.58 0.55
N VAL A 807 -4.64 15.25 -0.59
CA VAL A 807 -3.27 15.64 -0.91
C VAL A 807 -3.27 16.90 -1.77
N TYR A 808 -2.52 17.91 -1.34
CA TYR A 808 -2.25 19.14 -2.07
C TYR A 808 -0.82 19.08 -2.60
N TYR A 809 -0.65 18.57 -3.81
CA TYR A 809 0.66 18.26 -4.40
C TYR A 809 1.53 19.50 -4.62
N LYS A 810 0.92 20.62 -5.05
CA LYS A 810 1.62 21.87 -5.29
C LYS A 810 2.23 22.47 -4.01
N GLU A 811 1.49 22.35 -2.91
CA GLU A 811 1.85 22.87 -1.60
C GLU A 811 2.63 21.86 -0.77
N ASN A 812 2.73 20.60 -1.24
CA ASN A 812 3.32 19.49 -0.52
C ASN A 812 2.71 19.28 0.89
N ILE A 813 1.38 19.30 0.94
CA ILE A 813 0.59 19.20 2.18
C ILE A 813 -0.41 18.05 2.04
N ILE A 814 -0.57 17.28 3.12
CA ILE A 814 -1.67 16.32 3.28
C ILE A 814 -2.59 16.82 4.39
N ALA A 815 -3.84 17.10 4.03
CA ALA A 815 -4.87 17.40 5.01
C ALA A 815 -5.60 16.11 5.42
N LYS A 816 -5.68 15.85 6.72
CA LYS A 816 -6.37 14.68 7.28
C LYS A 816 -7.49 15.10 8.22
N ILE A 817 -8.62 14.42 8.12
CA ILE A 817 -9.71 14.47 9.08
C ILE A 817 -9.78 13.09 9.72
N PHE A 818 -9.33 12.99 10.95
CA PHE A 818 -9.43 11.75 11.73
C PHE A 818 -10.90 11.53 12.10
N ALA A 819 -11.55 10.66 11.38
CA ALA A 819 -12.90 10.24 11.65
C ALA A 819 -12.94 8.71 11.53
N LEU A 820 -13.35 8.04 12.59
CA LEU A 820 -13.65 6.62 12.50
C LEU A 820 -14.92 6.47 11.65
N ALA A 821 -14.74 6.03 10.42
CA ALA A 821 -15.85 5.74 9.53
C ALA A 821 -16.41 4.36 9.89
N ASP A 822 -17.08 4.26 11.03
CA ASP A 822 -17.94 3.12 11.30
C ASP A 822 -19.26 3.33 10.58
N TRP A 823 -19.50 2.54 9.57
CA TRP A 823 -20.74 2.57 8.79
C TRP A 823 -21.97 2.16 9.61
N PHE A 824 -21.76 1.59 10.78
CA PHE A 824 -22.80 1.07 11.67
C PHE A 824 -23.06 1.91 12.92
N SER A 825 -22.16 2.84 13.25
CA SER A 825 -22.33 3.73 14.40
C SER A 825 -22.08 5.19 14.00
N PRO A 826 -23.13 6.02 13.91
CA PRO A 826 -22.99 7.44 13.62
C PRO A 826 -22.25 8.24 14.70
N ALA A 827 -21.95 7.59 15.82
CA ALA A 827 -21.29 8.22 16.98
C ALA A 827 -19.77 8.29 16.85
N ASP A 828 -19.18 7.62 15.86
CA ASP A 828 -17.72 7.39 15.79
C ASP A 828 -17.01 8.26 14.75
N ILE A 829 -17.65 9.28 14.22
CA ILE A 829 -17.03 10.25 13.31
C ILE A 829 -16.73 11.55 14.02
#